data_28af7970c9e25fba242466d2804c139e
#
_entry.id   28af7970c9e25fba242466d2804c139e
#
_cell.length_a   1.000
_cell.length_b   1.000
_cell.length_c   1.000
_cell.angle_alpha   90.00
_cell.angle_beta   90.00
_cell.angle_gamma   90.00
#
_symmetry.space_group_name_H-M   'P 1'
#
loop_
_entity.id
_entity.type
_entity.pdbx_description
1 polymer ?
#
loop_
_entity_poly.entity_id
_entity_poly.type
_entity_poly.pdbx_seq_one_letter_code
_entity_poly.pdbx_strand_id
1 'polypeptide(L)'
;MDDYTFEKRKKVINELIHDKYYTPMKGKEIAMLLNVSKENRNDLYKVLDALVLEGKIGVTSKGKYCKNDKNILTGIFQSTDRGFGFVTVEGEDIFIRESDTCNALHQDKVQLVITCEKKEGRRREGRIIRILEHGMNQIVGIFRKNGAYGFVIPDNRKFSKDIFIPKDKIRSAVTGHKVVVKINSFGDDTHNPEGEVIRILGHVNDPGTDILSVVESYEIPYEYPEEVMKEIEKIPDEIDETKLPLRTDYRMLQTITIDGEDAKDLDDAISLSKENGIYHLGVHIADVAEYVKEKSALDKEALNRGTSVYLVDRVIPMLPHKLSNGICSLNQGVDRFALSCMMDIDSTGKIIDHKISESVINVDRRMSYTSVKKILTDNDIDTINEYKDFVPMFKLMEELAIILRKKRQQRGSIDFDFPECKIVLDKAGRPLDIKPYERNTATKIIEDFMLAANETVAEDYFWQQIPFVYRTHDTPDKDKINELAAFINNFGYSIKVSNDEIHPKELQKLMEKIEGSEEENLISRLTLRAMKRAGYTVECKGHFGLAAKYYTHFTSPIRRYPDLQIHRIIKESLHAGITDKRIKHYENILPDVTKHASQTERRADDAEREVDKMKKAEYMSLRIGKTFSGVISGVTAWGLYVELPNTVEGLVHVNELTDDYYIFDQNSYELYGEVSHKTYKLGMKVRVKCTGASKVLRTVDFQIVEDDI
;
A
#
# COMPACT_ATOMS: atom_id res chain seq x y z
N MET A 1 -13.29 1.07 -33.63
CA MET A 1 -12.01 0.85 -34.37
C MET A 1 -11.28 -0.25 -33.62
N ASP A 2 -10.74 -1.28 -34.30
CA ASP A 2 -9.96 -2.31 -33.63
C ASP A 2 -8.56 -1.81 -33.23
N ASP A 3 -7.92 -2.44 -32.25
CA ASP A 3 -6.64 -2.00 -31.67
C ASP A 3 -5.51 -1.99 -32.72
N TYR A 4 -5.48 -2.95 -33.63
CA TYR A 4 -4.47 -3.01 -34.69
C TYR A 4 -4.57 -1.80 -35.63
N THR A 5 -5.76 -1.44 -36.05
CA THR A 5 -6.01 -0.27 -36.93
C THR A 5 -5.69 1.03 -36.17
N PHE A 6 -5.95 1.09 -34.86
CA PHE A 6 -5.65 2.25 -34.03
C PHE A 6 -4.13 2.50 -33.93
N GLU A 7 -3.35 1.48 -33.60
CA GLU A 7 -1.89 1.58 -33.51
C GLU A 7 -1.23 1.92 -34.86
N LYS A 8 -1.74 1.36 -35.96
CA LYS A 8 -1.26 1.69 -37.33
C LYS A 8 -1.50 3.17 -37.63
N ARG A 9 -2.68 3.70 -37.30
CA ARG A 9 -3.00 5.12 -37.51
C ARG A 9 -2.15 6.03 -36.62
N LYS A 10 -1.88 5.65 -35.39
CA LYS A 10 -0.96 6.36 -34.49
C LYS A 10 0.42 6.50 -35.10
N LYS A 11 0.96 5.41 -35.64
CA LYS A 11 2.27 5.41 -36.32
C LYS A 11 2.32 6.40 -37.47
N VAL A 12 1.33 6.36 -38.37
CA VAL A 12 1.26 7.24 -39.56
C VAL A 12 1.16 8.71 -39.15
N ILE A 13 0.29 9.05 -38.17
CA ILE A 13 0.11 10.43 -37.70
C ILE A 13 1.35 10.93 -36.97
N ASN A 14 1.99 10.08 -36.20
CA ASN A 14 3.24 10.43 -35.52
C ASN A 14 4.35 10.72 -36.52
N GLU A 15 4.51 9.90 -37.55
CA GLU A 15 5.47 10.12 -38.68
C GLU A 15 5.17 11.42 -39.40
N LEU A 16 3.90 11.69 -39.74
CA LEU A 16 3.48 12.95 -40.39
C LEU A 16 3.89 14.19 -39.59
N ILE A 17 3.60 14.18 -38.26
CA ILE A 17 3.88 15.35 -37.39
C ILE A 17 5.40 15.54 -37.19
N HIS A 18 6.18 14.45 -37.28
CA HIS A 18 7.65 14.52 -37.18
C HIS A 18 8.33 14.74 -38.51
N ASP A 19 7.58 14.83 -39.64
CA ASP A 19 8.13 15.14 -40.93
C ASP A 19 8.86 16.50 -40.94
N LYS A 20 9.91 16.61 -41.72
CA LYS A 20 10.77 17.80 -41.83
C LYS A 20 10.00 19.04 -42.28
N TYR A 21 8.98 18.88 -43.10
CA TYR A 21 8.19 19.98 -43.71
C TYR A 21 6.87 20.22 -42.97
N TYR A 22 6.59 19.49 -41.88
CA TYR A 22 5.38 19.68 -41.16
C TYR A 22 5.38 21.00 -40.39
N THR A 23 4.30 21.76 -40.51
CA THR A 23 4.04 22.99 -39.75
C THR A 23 2.88 22.75 -38.78
N PRO A 24 2.90 23.35 -37.57
CA PRO A 24 1.85 23.13 -36.58
C PRO A 24 0.45 23.44 -37.12
N MET A 25 -0.45 22.42 -37.10
CA MET A 25 -1.80 22.45 -37.65
C MET A 25 -2.85 22.14 -36.60
N LYS A 26 -4.08 22.70 -36.78
CA LYS A 26 -5.24 22.27 -36.00
C LYS A 26 -5.74 20.90 -36.49
N GLY A 27 -6.42 20.15 -35.62
CA GLY A 27 -6.96 18.83 -36.00
C GLY A 27 -7.86 18.82 -37.21
N LYS A 28 -8.59 19.93 -37.50
CA LYS A 28 -9.36 20.10 -38.73
C LYS A 28 -8.47 20.22 -39.99
N GLU A 29 -7.33 20.87 -39.84
CA GLU A 29 -6.36 21.04 -40.93
C GLU A 29 -5.64 19.70 -41.25
N ILE A 30 -5.28 18.93 -40.18
CA ILE A 30 -4.75 17.57 -40.33
C ILE A 30 -5.79 16.63 -40.96
N ALA A 31 -7.07 16.75 -40.58
CA ALA A 31 -8.15 15.97 -41.19
C ALA A 31 -8.29 16.26 -42.71
N MET A 32 -8.11 17.51 -43.12
CA MET A 32 -8.11 17.90 -44.52
C MET A 32 -6.86 17.37 -45.26
N LEU A 33 -5.69 17.52 -44.67
CA LEU A 33 -4.44 17.03 -45.22
C LEU A 33 -4.46 15.51 -45.48
N LEU A 34 -5.03 14.75 -44.53
CA LEU A 34 -5.14 13.30 -44.61
C LEU A 34 -6.42 12.81 -45.33
N ASN A 35 -7.19 13.73 -45.90
CA ASN A 35 -8.47 13.48 -46.59
C ASN A 35 -9.45 12.60 -45.75
N VAL A 36 -9.53 12.86 -44.45
CA VAL A 36 -10.40 12.14 -43.51
C VAL A 36 -11.84 12.62 -43.65
N SER A 37 -12.78 11.70 -43.99
CA SER A 37 -14.21 11.99 -44.10
C SER A 37 -14.78 12.56 -42.78
N LYS A 38 -15.88 13.33 -42.86
CA LYS A 38 -16.51 13.94 -41.64
C LYS A 38 -16.89 12.89 -40.59
N GLU A 39 -17.30 11.71 -41.02
CA GLU A 39 -17.71 10.58 -40.14
C GLU A 39 -16.53 10.00 -39.34
N ASN A 40 -15.32 9.99 -39.91
CA ASN A 40 -14.13 9.41 -39.32
C ASN A 40 -13.28 10.44 -38.54
N ARG A 41 -13.68 11.69 -38.46
CA ARG A 41 -12.92 12.73 -37.72
C ARG A 41 -12.80 12.46 -36.23
N ASN A 42 -13.81 11.88 -35.63
CA ASN A 42 -13.76 11.51 -34.22
C ASN A 42 -12.67 10.47 -33.93
N ASP A 43 -12.47 9.54 -34.85
CA ASP A 43 -11.37 8.56 -34.74
C ASP A 43 -10.01 9.19 -34.88
N LEU A 44 -9.86 10.18 -35.79
CA LEU A 44 -8.63 10.96 -35.91
C LEU A 44 -8.32 11.73 -34.61
N TYR A 45 -9.33 12.37 -34.00
CA TYR A 45 -9.12 13.09 -32.75
C TYR A 45 -8.72 12.13 -31.62
N LYS A 46 -9.31 10.94 -31.51
CA LYS A 46 -8.89 9.93 -30.55
C LYS A 46 -7.42 9.52 -30.72
N VAL A 47 -6.98 9.38 -31.96
CA VAL A 47 -5.57 9.04 -32.25
C VAL A 47 -4.64 10.21 -31.92
N LEU A 48 -5.00 11.44 -32.25
CA LEU A 48 -4.22 12.64 -31.92
C LEU A 48 -4.12 12.81 -30.39
N ASP A 49 -5.24 12.63 -29.68
CA ASP A 49 -5.27 12.74 -28.24
C ASP A 49 -4.43 11.64 -27.58
N ALA A 50 -4.47 10.41 -28.08
CA ALA A 50 -3.62 9.33 -27.60
C ALA A 50 -2.13 9.63 -27.80
N LEU A 51 -1.72 10.16 -28.96
CA LEU A 51 -0.34 10.55 -29.21
C LEU A 51 0.13 11.70 -28.31
N VAL A 52 -0.77 12.62 -27.98
CA VAL A 52 -0.51 13.70 -27.01
C VAL A 52 -0.38 13.13 -25.59
N LEU A 53 -1.29 12.22 -25.19
CA LEU A 53 -1.24 11.53 -23.91
C LEU A 53 0.04 10.69 -23.73
N GLU A 54 0.54 10.10 -24.81
CA GLU A 54 1.81 9.36 -24.81
C GLU A 54 3.05 10.28 -24.86
N GLY A 55 2.86 11.60 -24.94
CA GLY A 55 3.96 12.56 -25.04
C GLY A 55 4.72 12.52 -26.38
N LYS A 56 4.20 11.79 -27.38
CA LYS A 56 4.85 11.67 -28.71
C LYS A 56 4.71 12.94 -29.55
N ILE A 57 3.62 13.68 -29.38
CA ILE A 57 3.39 14.97 -30.05
C ILE A 57 2.94 16.02 -29.03
N GLY A 58 3.20 17.28 -29.33
CA GLY A 58 2.80 18.42 -28.51
C GLY A 58 1.58 19.15 -29.07
N VAL A 59 0.98 20.04 -28.26
CA VAL A 59 -0.06 20.98 -28.69
C VAL A 59 0.32 22.38 -28.24
N THR A 60 0.37 23.33 -29.17
CA THR A 60 0.68 24.73 -28.89
C THR A 60 -0.47 25.41 -28.12
N SER A 61 -0.21 26.56 -27.48
CA SER A 61 -1.22 27.40 -26.79
C SER A 61 -2.40 27.81 -27.71
N LYS A 62 -2.22 27.77 -29.03
CA LYS A 62 -3.26 28.05 -30.03
C LYS A 62 -4.02 26.79 -30.49
N GLY A 63 -3.83 25.64 -29.82
CA GLY A 63 -4.49 24.38 -30.13
C GLY A 63 -4.02 23.71 -31.43
N LYS A 64 -2.79 23.95 -31.86
CA LYS A 64 -2.18 23.31 -33.04
C LYS A 64 -1.27 22.16 -32.60
N TYR A 65 -1.39 21.00 -33.23
CA TYR A 65 -0.51 19.86 -33.02
C TYR A 65 0.88 20.13 -33.63
N CYS A 66 1.93 19.79 -32.91
CA CYS A 66 3.32 20.05 -33.31
C CYS A 66 4.22 18.87 -32.87
N LYS A 67 5.46 18.85 -33.38
CA LYS A 67 6.50 17.99 -32.82
C LYS A 67 6.60 18.25 -31.34
N ASN A 68 6.81 17.20 -30.57
CA ASN A 68 7.19 17.39 -29.17
C ASN A 68 8.64 17.90 -29.17
N ASP A 69 8.82 19.21 -29.01
CA ASP A 69 10.14 19.77 -28.79
C ASP A 69 10.70 19.16 -27.51
N LYS A 70 12.02 18.87 -27.47
CA LYS A 70 12.71 18.28 -26.30
C LYS A 70 12.45 19.03 -24.97
N ASN A 71 11.85 20.22 -25.04
CA ASN A 71 11.49 21.06 -23.90
C ASN A 71 10.04 20.89 -23.41
N ILE A 72 9.19 20.12 -24.11
CA ILE A 72 7.81 19.84 -23.66
C ILE A 72 7.79 18.44 -23.04
N LEU A 73 7.54 18.42 -21.73
CA LEU A 73 7.50 17.20 -20.93
C LEU A 73 6.06 16.90 -20.53
N THR A 74 5.77 15.63 -20.27
CA THR A 74 4.47 15.19 -19.76
C THR A 74 4.69 14.48 -18.42
N GLY A 75 3.89 14.84 -17.41
CA GLY A 75 3.98 14.23 -16.09
C GLY A 75 2.72 14.44 -15.26
N ILE A 76 2.74 13.96 -14.04
CA ILE A 76 1.64 14.11 -13.07
C ILE A 76 1.96 15.27 -12.13
N PHE A 77 1.03 16.22 -12.04
CA PHE A 77 1.16 17.38 -11.16
C PHE A 77 0.75 17.03 -9.74
N GLN A 78 1.63 17.29 -8.80
CA GLN A 78 1.39 17.16 -7.36
C GLN A 78 1.40 18.54 -6.74
N SER A 79 0.20 19.09 -6.45
CA SER A 79 0.08 20.37 -5.79
C SER A 79 0.38 20.28 -4.29
N THR A 80 0.73 21.38 -3.69
CA THR A 80 0.82 21.60 -2.25
C THR A 80 -0.34 22.45 -1.76
N ASP A 81 -0.55 22.52 -0.46
CA ASP A 81 -1.53 23.39 0.19
C ASP A 81 -1.25 24.90 0.03
N ARG A 82 -0.03 25.25 -0.41
CA ARG A 82 0.41 26.63 -0.68
C ARG A 82 0.24 27.04 -2.15
N GLY A 83 -0.39 26.22 -2.99
CA GLY A 83 -0.69 26.54 -4.39
C GLY A 83 0.42 26.24 -5.39
N PHE A 84 1.69 26.10 -4.98
CA PHE A 84 2.75 25.59 -5.84
C PHE A 84 2.76 24.06 -5.89
N GLY A 85 3.51 23.46 -6.79
CA GLY A 85 3.61 22.01 -6.83
C GLY A 85 4.81 21.50 -7.59
N PHE A 86 4.79 20.19 -7.88
CA PHE A 86 5.84 19.48 -8.61
C PHE A 86 5.21 18.63 -9.72
N VAL A 87 5.90 18.50 -10.83
CA VAL A 87 5.53 17.53 -11.87
C VAL A 87 6.63 16.50 -11.95
N THR A 88 6.27 15.24 -11.67
CA THR A 88 7.21 14.11 -11.75
C THR A 88 7.29 13.64 -13.21
N VAL A 89 8.49 13.70 -13.79
CA VAL A 89 8.79 13.25 -15.14
C VAL A 89 10.01 12.31 -15.08
N GLU A 90 9.84 11.07 -15.51
CA GLU A 90 10.92 10.05 -15.53
C GLU A 90 11.67 9.89 -14.18
N GLY A 91 10.95 10.13 -13.06
CA GLY A 91 11.51 10.02 -11.71
C GLY A 91 12.18 11.28 -11.18
N GLU A 92 12.22 12.37 -11.94
CA GLU A 92 12.69 13.68 -11.51
C GLU A 92 11.51 14.63 -11.23
N ASP A 93 11.55 15.37 -10.12
CA ASP A 93 10.53 16.34 -9.73
C ASP A 93 10.90 17.74 -10.23
N ILE A 94 10.04 18.30 -11.07
CA ILE A 94 10.17 19.64 -11.63
C ILE A 94 9.27 20.58 -10.83
N PHE A 95 9.85 21.62 -10.22
CA PHE A 95 9.12 22.62 -9.44
C PHE A 95 8.27 23.52 -10.32
N ILE A 96 6.99 23.70 -9.94
CA ILE A 96 6.01 24.56 -10.62
C ILE A 96 5.54 25.63 -9.62
N ARG A 97 5.77 26.88 -9.95
CA ARG A 97 5.27 28.01 -9.14
C ARG A 97 3.75 28.10 -9.23
N GLU A 98 3.11 28.68 -8.20
CA GLU A 98 1.67 28.90 -8.18
C GLU A 98 1.17 29.61 -9.44
N SER A 99 1.87 30.68 -9.88
CA SER A 99 1.56 31.43 -11.12
C SER A 99 1.70 30.64 -12.42
N ASP A 100 2.38 29.50 -12.39
CA ASP A 100 2.74 28.67 -13.54
C ASP A 100 1.98 27.35 -13.61
N THR A 101 0.97 27.15 -12.74
CA THR A 101 0.18 25.92 -12.64
C THR A 101 -0.88 25.76 -13.74
N CYS A 102 -1.25 26.83 -14.44
CA CYS A 102 -2.30 26.80 -15.47
C CYS A 102 -3.62 26.19 -14.97
N ASN A 103 -3.99 26.47 -13.70
CA ASN A 103 -5.14 25.87 -12.99
C ASN A 103 -5.14 24.34 -12.88
N ALA A 104 -4.02 23.70 -13.07
CA ALA A 104 -3.89 22.26 -12.83
C ALA A 104 -4.16 21.95 -11.35
N LEU A 105 -4.93 20.88 -11.13
CA LEU A 105 -5.27 20.36 -9.81
C LEU A 105 -4.35 19.21 -9.44
N HIS A 106 -4.38 18.83 -8.19
CA HIS A 106 -3.62 17.68 -7.69
C HIS A 106 -3.92 16.42 -8.50
N GLN A 107 -2.86 15.69 -8.89
CA GLN A 107 -2.90 14.47 -9.73
C GLN A 107 -3.28 14.68 -11.21
N ASP A 108 -3.43 15.91 -11.67
CA ASP A 108 -3.66 16.16 -13.10
C ASP A 108 -2.47 15.69 -13.94
N LYS A 109 -2.75 15.05 -15.07
CA LYS A 109 -1.76 14.78 -16.10
C LYS A 109 -1.58 16.00 -16.96
N VAL A 110 -0.38 16.55 -16.97
CA VAL A 110 -0.09 17.86 -17.56
C VAL A 110 1.06 17.83 -18.55
N GLN A 111 1.05 18.76 -19.48
CA GLN A 111 2.22 19.13 -20.27
C GLN A 111 2.86 20.38 -19.67
N LEU A 112 4.18 20.39 -19.61
CA LEU A 112 4.97 21.50 -19.10
C LEU A 112 6.16 21.79 -20.01
N VAL A 113 6.66 23.02 -19.91
CA VAL A 113 7.94 23.45 -20.50
C VAL A 113 8.91 23.80 -19.37
N ILE A 114 10.19 23.50 -19.56
CA ILE A 114 11.22 23.87 -18.60
C ILE A 114 11.50 25.37 -18.76
N THR A 115 11.42 26.08 -17.63
CA THR A 115 11.71 27.51 -17.54
C THR A 115 13.10 27.80 -16.98
N CYS A 116 13.62 26.89 -16.15
CA CYS A 116 14.95 26.96 -15.60
C CYS A 116 15.55 25.54 -15.46
N GLU A 117 16.73 25.32 -16.05
CA GLU A 117 17.47 24.07 -15.87
C GLU A 117 18.16 24.00 -14.53
N LYS A 118 18.42 22.76 -14.07
CA LYS A 118 19.13 22.51 -12.80
C LYS A 118 20.52 23.19 -12.81
N LYS A 119 20.79 24.03 -11.80
CA LYS A 119 22.10 24.62 -11.52
C LYS A 119 22.49 24.30 -10.09
N GLU A 120 23.79 24.38 -9.77
CA GLU A 120 24.25 24.20 -8.38
C GLU A 120 23.40 25.02 -7.40
N GLY A 121 22.75 24.34 -6.45
CA GLY A 121 21.86 24.93 -5.45
C GLY A 121 20.45 25.30 -5.90
N ARG A 122 20.05 25.07 -7.19
CA ARG A 122 18.69 25.35 -7.67
C ARG A 122 18.06 24.13 -8.32
N ARG A 123 16.79 23.86 -7.98
CA ARG A 123 15.98 22.80 -8.60
C ARG A 123 15.58 23.20 -10.02
N ARG A 124 15.25 22.19 -10.84
CA ARG A 124 14.66 22.39 -12.17
C ARG A 124 13.27 23.02 -12.01
N GLU A 125 12.98 24.07 -12.76
CA GLU A 125 11.68 24.76 -12.71
C GLU A 125 10.97 24.64 -14.06
N GLY A 126 9.63 24.54 -14.02
CA GLY A 126 8.80 24.43 -15.21
C GLY A 126 7.52 25.26 -15.11
N ARG A 127 6.83 25.37 -16.26
CA ARG A 127 5.50 25.98 -16.37
C ARG A 127 4.57 24.98 -17.05
N ILE A 128 3.40 24.74 -16.47
CA ILE A 128 2.35 23.95 -17.10
C ILE A 128 1.74 24.77 -18.23
N ILE A 129 1.66 24.15 -19.41
CA ILE A 129 1.09 24.77 -20.61
C ILE A 129 -0.28 24.22 -20.95
N ARG A 130 -0.60 22.99 -20.47
CA ARG A 130 -1.87 22.35 -20.72
C ARG A 130 -2.13 21.21 -19.73
N ILE A 131 -3.40 21.08 -19.34
CA ILE A 131 -3.93 19.90 -18.64
C ILE A 131 -4.40 18.92 -19.72
N LEU A 132 -3.91 17.68 -19.68
CA LEU A 132 -4.28 16.60 -20.59
C LEU A 132 -5.47 15.82 -20.08
N GLU A 133 -5.45 15.53 -18.77
CA GLU A 133 -6.46 14.73 -18.09
C GLU A 133 -6.52 15.19 -16.63
N HIS A 134 -7.72 15.34 -16.10
CA HIS A 134 -7.91 15.59 -14.67
C HIS A 134 -7.82 14.28 -13.89
N GLY A 135 -6.96 14.27 -12.87
CA GLY A 135 -6.71 13.09 -12.05
C GLY A 135 -7.80 12.81 -11.02
N MET A 136 -8.62 13.81 -10.68
CA MET A 136 -9.66 13.71 -9.65
C MET A 136 -11.00 14.22 -10.20
N ASN A 137 -11.98 13.32 -10.34
CA ASN A 137 -13.33 13.66 -10.79
C ASN A 137 -14.33 13.76 -9.63
N GLN A 138 -13.96 13.24 -8.45
CA GLN A 138 -14.76 13.28 -7.24
C GLN A 138 -13.94 13.83 -6.07
N ILE A 139 -14.58 14.57 -5.20
CA ILE A 139 -13.96 15.16 -4.02
C ILE A 139 -14.86 14.98 -2.82
N VAL A 140 -14.26 14.63 -1.70
CA VAL A 140 -14.91 14.58 -0.39
C VAL A 140 -14.65 15.90 0.34
N GLY A 141 -15.68 16.43 1.00
CA GLY A 141 -15.55 17.68 1.75
C GLY A 141 -16.74 17.98 2.64
N ILE A 142 -16.67 19.14 3.30
CA ILE A 142 -17.72 19.62 4.19
C ILE A 142 -18.61 20.61 3.43
N PHE A 143 -19.92 20.31 3.37
CA PHE A 143 -20.89 21.16 2.74
C PHE A 143 -21.26 22.34 3.65
N ARG A 144 -21.28 23.54 3.07
CA ARG A 144 -21.79 24.78 3.68
C ARG A 144 -22.85 25.39 2.80
N LYS A 145 -24.05 25.51 3.33
CA LYS A 145 -25.19 26.14 2.65
C LYS A 145 -25.08 27.66 2.71
N ASN A 146 -25.34 28.33 1.59
CA ASN A 146 -25.40 29.78 1.49
C ASN A 146 -26.65 30.19 0.70
N GLY A 147 -27.74 30.43 1.43
CA GLY A 147 -29.04 30.78 0.80
C GLY A 147 -29.56 29.62 -0.07
N ALA A 148 -29.64 29.85 -1.37
CA ALA A 148 -30.16 28.90 -2.36
C ALA A 148 -29.10 27.94 -2.94
N TYR A 149 -27.82 28.22 -2.77
CA TYR A 149 -26.68 27.44 -3.24
C TYR A 149 -25.79 27.00 -2.07
N GLY A 150 -24.72 26.30 -2.35
CA GLY A 150 -23.76 25.94 -1.32
C GLY A 150 -22.34 25.85 -1.85
N PHE A 151 -21.42 25.64 -0.93
CA PHE A 151 -20.02 25.36 -1.22
C PHE A 151 -19.61 24.08 -0.51
N VAL A 152 -18.67 23.35 -1.09
CA VAL A 152 -17.99 22.24 -0.43
C VAL A 152 -16.53 22.62 -0.25
N ILE A 153 -16.10 22.59 1.01
CA ILE A 153 -14.70 22.75 1.40
C ILE A 153 -14.05 21.38 1.32
N PRO A 154 -13.10 21.17 0.39
CA PRO A 154 -12.43 19.88 0.25
C PRO A 154 -11.67 19.46 1.51
N ASP A 155 -11.70 18.16 1.84
CA ASP A 155 -10.86 17.60 2.90
C ASP A 155 -9.38 17.56 2.50
N ASN A 156 -9.14 17.31 1.22
CA ASN A 156 -7.79 17.34 0.66
C ASN A 156 -7.38 18.80 0.37
N ARG A 157 -6.52 19.36 1.22
CA ARG A 157 -6.02 20.74 1.07
C ARG A 157 -5.19 21.00 -0.18
N LYS A 158 -4.68 19.93 -0.80
CA LYS A 158 -4.02 20.05 -2.10
C LYS A 158 -5.00 20.49 -3.20
N PHE A 159 -6.30 20.43 -2.92
CA PHE A 159 -7.34 21.06 -3.73
C PHE A 159 -7.70 22.41 -3.09
N SER A 160 -7.07 23.47 -3.55
CA SER A 160 -7.05 24.79 -2.89
C SER A 160 -8.31 25.64 -3.07
N LYS A 161 -9.29 25.19 -3.88
CA LYS A 161 -10.51 25.95 -4.19
C LYS A 161 -11.75 25.28 -3.62
N ASP A 162 -12.66 26.06 -3.04
CA ASP A 162 -14.00 25.59 -2.66
C ASP A 162 -14.81 25.24 -3.92
N ILE A 163 -15.64 24.21 -3.85
CA ILE A 163 -16.48 23.74 -4.96
C ILE A 163 -17.86 24.37 -4.84
N PHE A 164 -18.28 25.11 -5.84
CA PHE A 164 -19.62 25.69 -5.92
C PHE A 164 -20.67 24.61 -6.25
N ILE A 165 -21.77 24.57 -5.50
CA ILE A 165 -22.86 23.62 -5.69
C ILE A 165 -24.16 24.42 -5.99
N PRO A 166 -24.68 24.33 -7.22
CA PRO A 166 -25.96 24.92 -7.60
C PRO A 166 -27.13 24.37 -6.78
N LYS A 167 -28.21 25.14 -6.68
CA LYS A 167 -29.41 24.82 -5.89
C LYS A 167 -30.00 23.43 -6.21
N ASP A 168 -30.09 23.11 -7.46
CA ASP A 168 -30.66 21.85 -7.98
C ASP A 168 -29.74 20.63 -7.78
N LYS A 169 -28.47 20.88 -7.44
CA LYS A 169 -27.43 19.84 -7.25
C LYS A 169 -27.03 19.61 -5.79
N ILE A 170 -27.69 20.29 -4.83
CA ILE A 170 -27.41 20.15 -3.39
C ILE A 170 -27.93 18.82 -2.83
N ARG A 171 -28.95 18.20 -3.45
CA ARG A 171 -29.76 17.13 -2.85
C ARG A 171 -30.34 17.57 -1.49
N SER A 172 -30.24 16.73 -0.46
CA SER A 172 -30.70 17.02 0.91
C SER A 172 -29.55 17.44 1.85
N ALA A 173 -28.39 17.88 1.30
CA ALA A 173 -27.25 18.26 2.13
C ALA A 173 -27.55 19.55 2.92
N VAL A 174 -27.15 19.55 4.20
CA VAL A 174 -27.20 20.69 5.12
C VAL A 174 -25.80 21.04 5.58
N THR A 175 -25.64 22.26 6.10
CA THR A 175 -24.34 22.71 6.63
C THR A 175 -23.80 21.74 7.68
N GLY A 176 -22.54 21.33 7.53
CA GLY A 176 -21.86 20.36 8.39
C GLY A 176 -21.92 18.92 7.89
N HIS A 177 -22.69 18.64 6.81
CA HIS A 177 -22.61 17.32 6.19
C HIS A 177 -21.28 17.11 5.48
N LYS A 178 -20.69 15.92 5.67
CA LYS A 178 -19.66 15.36 4.81
C LYS A 178 -20.32 14.81 3.56
N VAL A 179 -19.82 15.24 2.41
CA VAL A 179 -20.41 14.91 1.11
C VAL A 179 -19.36 14.49 0.11
N VAL A 180 -19.73 13.62 -0.81
CA VAL A 180 -18.98 13.31 -2.02
C VAL A 180 -19.55 14.17 -3.14
N VAL A 181 -18.70 14.92 -3.81
CA VAL A 181 -19.04 15.81 -4.91
C VAL A 181 -18.39 15.32 -6.19
N LYS A 182 -19.18 15.17 -7.25
CA LYS A 182 -18.67 15.00 -8.61
C LYS A 182 -18.41 16.36 -9.21
N ILE A 183 -17.22 16.58 -9.76
CA ILE A 183 -16.85 17.84 -10.43
C ILE A 183 -17.44 17.81 -11.83
N ASN A 184 -18.25 18.81 -12.16
CA ASN A 184 -18.83 19.00 -13.48
C ASN A 184 -18.06 20.03 -14.32
N SER A 185 -17.44 21.02 -13.64
CA SER A 185 -16.52 22.00 -14.24
C SER A 185 -15.38 22.32 -13.27
N PHE A 186 -14.18 22.33 -13.78
CA PHE A 186 -12.96 22.53 -12.97
C PHE A 186 -12.65 24.01 -12.68
N GLY A 187 -13.48 24.92 -13.20
CA GLY A 187 -13.30 26.37 -13.00
C GLY A 187 -12.11 26.94 -13.78
N ASP A 188 -11.83 28.19 -13.51
CA ASP A 188 -10.71 28.96 -14.08
C ASP A 188 -10.14 29.95 -13.05
N ASP A 189 -9.33 30.92 -13.47
CA ASP A 189 -8.76 31.94 -12.57
C ASP A 189 -9.83 32.85 -11.92
N THR A 190 -11.03 32.91 -12.50
CA THR A 190 -12.12 33.80 -12.09
C THR A 190 -13.30 33.07 -11.47
N HIS A 191 -13.44 31.79 -11.72
CA HIS A 191 -14.57 30.98 -11.27
C HIS A 191 -14.09 29.74 -10.48
N ASN A 192 -14.76 29.49 -9.38
CA ASN A 192 -14.55 28.26 -8.62
C ASN A 192 -15.00 27.02 -9.42
N PRO A 193 -14.45 25.83 -9.16
CA PRO A 193 -15.00 24.59 -9.68
C PRO A 193 -16.48 24.44 -9.33
N GLU A 194 -17.27 23.88 -10.24
CA GLU A 194 -18.68 23.56 -10.02
C GLU A 194 -18.87 22.05 -9.95
N GLY A 195 -19.70 21.59 -9.00
CA GLY A 195 -19.98 20.20 -8.82
C GLY A 195 -21.42 19.89 -8.42
N GLU A 196 -21.70 18.62 -8.25
CA GLU A 196 -22.94 18.10 -7.70
C GLU A 196 -22.69 17.16 -6.53
N VAL A 197 -23.50 17.24 -5.50
CA VAL A 197 -23.47 16.27 -4.40
C VAL A 197 -24.02 14.94 -4.92
N ILE A 198 -23.17 13.92 -4.97
CA ILE A 198 -23.57 12.58 -5.39
C ILE A 198 -23.91 11.68 -4.20
N ARG A 199 -23.28 11.91 -3.03
CA ARG A 199 -23.52 11.13 -1.80
C ARG A 199 -23.38 12.02 -0.57
N ILE A 200 -24.19 11.75 0.46
CA ILE A 200 -24.07 12.34 1.79
C ILE A 200 -23.60 11.23 2.74
N LEU A 201 -22.47 11.44 3.40
CA LEU A 201 -21.83 10.45 4.27
C LEU A 201 -22.36 10.50 5.71
N GLY A 202 -22.88 11.66 6.13
CA GLY A 202 -23.34 11.94 7.48
C GLY A 202 -22.92 13.34 7.92
N HIS A 203 -23.26 13.73 9.15
CA HIS A 203 -22.75 14.97 9.74
C HIS A 203 -21.30 14.79 10.22
N VAL A 204 -20.51 15.85 10.19
CA VAL A 204 -19.08 15.82 10.61
C VAL A 204 -18.88 15.31 12.04
N ASN A 205 -19.89 15.41 12.89
CA ASN A 205 -19.88 14.94 14.28
C ASN A 205 -20.46 13.51 14.47
N ASP A 206 -20.96 12.88 13.41
CA ASP A 206 -21.52 11.54 13.50
C ASP A 206 -20.36 10.51 13.60
N PRO A 207 -20.49 9.51 14.48
CA PRO A 207 -19.48 8.45 14.63
C PRO A 207 -19.19 7.76 13.30
N GLY A 208 -17.89 7.59 12.98
CA GLY A 208 -17.42 6.88 11.79
C GLY A 208 -17.52 7.63 10.46
N THR A 209 -18.16 8.82 10.42
CA THR A 209 -18.23 9.68 9.22
C THR A 209 -16.85 10.16 8.78
N ASP A 210 -15.95 10.40 9.72
CA ASP A 210 -14.57 10.77 9.48
C ASP A 210 -13.79 9.67 8.75
N ILE A 211 -13.90 8.42 9.21
CA ILE A 211 -13.26 7.26 8.57
C ILE A 211 -13.88 7.01 7.21
N LEU A 212 -15.22 7.04 7.09
CA LEU A 212 -15.91 6.89 5.82
C LEU A 212 -15.51 7.96 4.80
N SER A 213 -15.23 9.19 5.26
CA SER A 213 -14.70 10.28 4.45
C SER A 213 -13.32 9.94 3.84
N VAL A 214 -12.45 9.27 4.58
CA VAL A 214 -11.16 8.76 4.07
C VAL A 214 -11.39 7.64 3.06
N VAL A 215 -12.25 6.66 3.36
CA VAL A 215 -12.61 5.55 2.46
C VAL A 215 -13.05 6.08 1.09
N GLU A 216 -13.95 7.06 1.09
CA GLU A 216 -14.44 7.69 -0.15
C GLU A 216 -13.36 8.51 -0.86
N SER A 217 -12.49 9.19 -0.13
CA SER A 217 -11.41 9.99 -0.73
C SER A 217 -10.36 9.14 -1.44
N TYR A 218 -10.22 7.89 -1.03
CA TYR A 218 -9.37 6.89 -1.68
C TYR A 218 -10.14 6.00 -2.67
N GLU A 219 -11.43 6.29 -2.92
CA GLU A 219 -12.28 5.52 -3.83
C GLU A 219 -12.28 4.01 -3.51
N ILE A 220 -12.28 3.65 -2.21
CA ILE A 220 -12.31 2.26 -1.77
C ILE A 220 -13.76 1.76 -1.83
N PRO A 221 -14.07 0.71 -2.63
CA PRO A 221 -15.41 0.17 -2.70
C PRO A 221 -15.77 -0.55 -1.39
N TYR A 222 -16.81 -0.12 -0.70
CA TYR A 222 -17.26 -0.72 0.57
C TYR A 222 -18.65 -1.36 0.49
N GLU A 223 -19.41 -1.10 -0.57
CA GLU A 223 -20.68 -1.76 -0.88
C GLU A 223 -20.47 -2.81 -1.98
N TYR A 224 -21.21 -3.90 -1.94
CA TYR A 224 -21.16 -4.91 -2.99
C TYR A 224 -22.26 -4.69 -4.02
N PRO A 225 -21.98 -4.85 -5.33
CA PRO A 225 -23.01 -4.82 -6.37
C PRO A 225 -24.07 -5.88 -6.16
N GLU A 226 -25.29 -5.60 -6.62
CA GLU A 226 -26.44 -6.53 -6.49
C GLU A 226 -26.19 -7.90 -7.13
N GLU A 227 -25.43 -7.93 -8.24
CA GLU A 227 -25.05 -9.17 -8.93
C GLU A 227 -24.19 -10.07 -8.05
N VAL A 228 -23.27 -9.48 -7.28
CA VAL A 228 -22.41 -10.19 -6.30
C VAL A 228 -23.30 -10.78 -5.20
N MET A 229 -24.25 -10.00 -4.67
CA MET A 229 -25.16 -10.47 -3.62
C MET A 229 -26.04 -11.63 -4.10
N LYS A 230 -26.53 -11.58 -5.33
CA LYS A 230 -27.29 -12.69 -5.94
C LYS A 230 -26.42 -13.96 -6.17
N GLU A 231 -25.15 -13.79 -6.44
CA GLU A 231 -24.22 -14.93 -6.61
C GLU A 231 -23.92 -15.57 -5.25
N ILE A 232 -23.66 -14.75 -4.22
CA ILE A 232 -23.36 -15.23 -2.87
C ILE A 232 -24.51 -16.01 -2.23
N GLU A 233 -25.76 -15.66 -2.53
CA GLU A 233 -26.94 -16.38 -2.02
C GLU A 233 -26.98 -17.85 -2.46
N LYS A 234 -26.39 -18.17 -3.63
CA LYS A 234 -26.33 -19.53 -4.19
C LYS A 234 -25.23 -20.39 -3.59
N ILE A 235 -24.27 -19.79 -2.91
CA ILE A 235 -23.18 -20.53 -2.30
C ILE A 235 -23.67 -21.18 -1.00
N PRO A 236 -23.47 -22.49 -0.83
CA PRO A 236 -23.89 -23.19 0.38
C PRO A 236 -23.09 -22.74 1.60
N ASP A 237 -23.60 -23.01 2.80
CA ASP A 237 -22.92 -22.75 4.07
C ASP A 237 -22.00 -23.92 4.50
N GLU A 238 -22.19 -25.10 3.88
CA GLU A 238 -21.42 -26.32 4.11
C GLU A 238 -20.70 -26.77 2.84
N ILE A 239 -19.65 -27.56 3.00
CA ILE A 239 -18.87 -28.08 1.87
C ILE A 239 -19.68 -29.09 1.07
N ASP A 240 -19.41 -29.21 -0.23
CA ASP A 240 -19.98 -30.21 -1.12
C ASP A 240 -19.30 -31.56 -0.90
N GLU A 241 -19.95 -32.45 -0.15
CA GLU A 241 -19.42 -33.79 0.17
C GLU A 241 -19.13 -34.63 -1.07
N THR A 242 -19.78 -34.38 -2.21
CA THR A 242 -19.53 -35.10 -3.47
C THR A 242 -18.10 -34.89 -3.99
N LYS A 243 -17.44 -33.83 -3.57
CA LYS A 243 -16.07 -33.51 -3.95
C LYS A 243 -15.00 -34.11 -3.01
N LEU A 244 -15.39 -34.65 -1.86
CA LEU A 244 -14.46 -35.29 -0.92
C LEU A 244 -13.56 -36.34 -1.55
N PRO A 245 -14.07 -37.29 -2.41
CA PRO A 245 -13.22 -38.30 -3.01
C PRO A 245 -12.12 -37.78 -3.94
N LEU A 246 -12.22 -36.49 -4.39
CA LEU A 246 -11.26 -35.85 -5.28
C LEU A 246 -10.17 -35.11 -4.50
N ARG A 247 -10.27 -35.04 -3.19
CA ARG A 247 -9.38 -34.29 -2.32
C ARG A 247 -8.60 -35.17 -1.37
N THR A 248 -7.41 -34.71 -0.99
CA THR A 248 -6.64 -35.40 0.05
C THR A 248 -7.29 -35.14 1.41
N ASP A 249 -7.60 -36.20 2.14
CA ASP A 249 -8.22 -36.08 3.46
C ASP A 249 -7.16 -35.92 4.56
N TYR A 250 -7.11 -34.73 5.16
CA TYR A 250 -6.24 -34.39 6.27
C TYR A 250 -7.00 -34.11 7.58
N ARG A 251 -8.30 -34.48 7.67
CA ARG A 251 -9.13 -34.25 8.86
C ARG A 251 -8.64 -34.95 10.13
N MET A 252 -7.81 -35.98 9.96
CA MET A 252 -7.23 -36.71 11.09
C MET A 252 -5.90 -36.11 11.60
N LEU A 253 -5.34 -35.12 10.90
CA LEU A 253 -4.16 -34.42 11.39
C LEU A 253 -4.57 -33.42 12.49
N GLN A 254 -3.81 -33.42 13.58
CA GLN A 254 -3.99 -32.36 14.59
C GLN A 254 -3.69 -30.99 13.94
N THR A 255 -4.73 -30.18 13.79
CA THR A 255 -4.68 -28.95 13.02
C THR A 255 -5.23 -27.79 13.84
N ILE A 256 -4.53 -26.66 13.84
CA ILE A 256 -4.91 -25.46 14.59
C ILE A 256 -4.82 -24.20 13.72
N THR A 257 -5.61 -23.17 14.07
CA THR A 257 -5.40 -21.79 13.60
C THR A 257 -4.84 -20.96 14.73
N ILE A 258 -3.99 -19.95 14.43
CA ILE A 258 -3.43 -19.01 15.39
C ILE A 258 -3.54 -17.59 14.83
N ASP A 259 -4.47 -16.80 15.36
CA ASP A 259 -4.82 -15.49 14.82
C ASP A 259 -5.02 -14.44 15.94
N GLY A 260 -5.39 -13.24 15.56
CA GLY A 260 -5.90 -12.23 16.48
C GLY A 260 -7.22 -12.69 17.12
N GLU A 261 -7.49 -12.22 18.34
CA GLU A 261 -8.70 -12.60 19.09
C GLU A 261 -9.99 -12.23 18.34
N ASP A 262 -9.98 -11.10 17.64
CA ASP A 262 -11.13 -10.56 16.91
C ASP A 262 -11.20 -11.05 15.45
N ALA A 263 -10.22 -11.82 14.96
CA ALA A 263 -10.17 -12.30 13.58
C ALA A 263 -11.34 -13.26 13.28
N LYS A 264 -11.96 -13.13 12.12
CA LYS A 264 -13.06 -13.99 11.66
C LYS A 264 -12.78 -14.63 10.30
N ASP A 265 -11.85 -14.11 9.57
CA ASP A 265 -11.40 -14.49 8.24
C ASP A 265 -10.10 -15.31 8.36
N LEU A 266 -10.25 -16.56 8.85
CA LEU A 266 -9.13 -17.44 9.12
C LEU A 266 -8.65 -18.05 7.79
N ASP A 267 -7.60 -17.47 7.23
CA ASP A 267 -7.01 -17.89 5.94
C ASP A 267 -6.19 -19.17 6.06
N ASP A 268 -5.50 -19.38 7.19
CA ASP A 268 -4.49 -20.42 7.35
C ASP A 268 -4.68 -21.28 8.60
N ALA A 269 -4.32 -22.55 8.48
CA ALA A 269 -4.26 -23.51 9.56
C ALA A 269 -2.96 -24.32 9.45
N ILE A 270 -2.46 -24.77 10.58
CA ILE A 270 -1.17 -25.46 10.69
C ILE A 270 -1.34 -26.85 11.28
N SER A 271 -0.70 -27.86 10.69
CA SER A 271 -0.43 -29.15 11.29
C SER A 271 1.08 -29.39 11.36
N LEU A 272 1.57 -29.99 12.44
CA LEU A 272 3.00 -30.27 12.61
C LEU A 272 3.22 -31.54 13.41
N SER A 273 4.05 -32.45 12.86
CA SER A 273 4.59 -33.59 13.58
C SER A 273 6.10 -33.74 13.31
N LYS A 274 6.76 -34.57 14.09
CA LYS A 274 8.19 -34.89 13.91
C LYS A 274 8.42 -36.37 14.03
N GLU A 275 8.97 -36.97 12.98
CA GLU A 275 9.31 -38.38 12.93
C GLU A 275 10.74 -38.57 12.40
N ASN A 276 11.53 -39.39 13.05
CA ASN A 276 12.92 -39.69 12.66
C ASN A 276 13.81 -38.45 12.42
N GLY A 277 13.54 -37.37 13.15
CA GLY A 277 14.28 -36.11 13.01
C GLY A 277 13.82 -35.21 11.87
N ILE A 278 12.80 -35.60 11.10
CA ILE A 278 12.16 -34.85 10.03
C ILE A 278 10.89 -34.22 10.58
N TYR A 279 10.70 -32.93 10.31
CA TYR A 279 9.47 -32.18 10.61
C TYR A 279 8.52 -32.30 9.42
N HIS A 280 7.29 -32.72 9.67
CA HIS A 280 6.20 -32.76 8.69
C HIS A 280 5.29 -31.55 8.95
N LEU A 281 5.57 -30.47 8.26
CA LEU A 281 4.81 -29.21 8.38
C LEU A 281 3.71 -29.14 7.30
N GLY A 282 2.46 -29.06 7.74
CA GLY A 282 1.32 -28.77 6.88
C GLY A 282 0.89 -27.30 7.03
N VAL A 283 0.89 -26.56 5.94
CA VAL A 283 0.30 -25.23 5.82
C VAL A 283 -0.94 -25.35 4.96
N HIS A 284 -2.12 -25.20 5.58
CA HIS A 284 -3.43 -25.41 4.95
C HIS A 284 -4.09 -24.05 4.75
N ILE A 285 -4.36 -23.68 3.50
CA ILE A 285 -4.91 -22.38 3.16
C ILE A 285 -6.33 -22.55 2.63
N ALA A 286 -7.24 -21.70 3.07
CA ALA A 286 -8.63 -21.68 2.65
C ALA A 286 -8.77 -21.75 1.13
N ASP A 287 -9.51 -22.72 0.60
CA ASP A 287 -9.72 -22.88 -0.86
C ASP A 287 -10.81 -21.94 -1.37
N VAL A 288 -10.49 -20.65 -1.38
CA VAL A 288 -11.38 -19.60 -1.87
C VAL A 288 -11.71 -19.79 -3.36
N ALA A 289 -10.75 -20.30 -4.14
CA ALA A 289 -10.92 -20.57 -5.57
C ALA A 289 -11.99 -21.63 -5.87
N GLU A 290 -12.40 -22.42 -4.84
CA GLU A 290 -13.54 -23.32 -4.96
C GLU A 290 -14.86 -22.57 -5.18
N TYR A 291 -15.01 -21.43 -4.54
CA TYR A 291 -16.25 -20.66 -4.52
C TYR A 291 -16.23 -19.45 -5.46
N VAL A 292 -15.08 -18.78 -5.60
CA VAL A 292 -14.90 -17.61 -6.44
C VAL A 292 -14.34 -18.03 -7.81
N LYS A 293 -15.23 -18.35 -8.73
CA LYS A 293 -14.84 -18.81 -10.07
C LYS A 293 -14.41 -17.66 -10.98
N GLU A 294 -13.40 -17.92 -11.82
CA GLU A 294 -12.88 -16.93 -12.78
C GLU A 294 -14.01 -16.30 -13.62
N LYS A 295 -14.01 -14.98 -13.77
CA LYS A 295 -14.98 -14.16 -14.51
C LYS A 295 -16.39 -14.10 -13.92
N SER A 296 -16.65 -14.69 -12.76
CA SER A 296 -17.91 -14.52 -12.05
C SER A 296 -18.10 -13.07 -11.56
N ALA A 297 -19.28 -12.71 -11.06
CA ALA A 297 -19.49 -11.38 -10.46
C ALA A 297 -18.62 -11.21 -9.19
N LEU A 298 -18.50 -12.26 -8.38
CA LEU A 298 -17.61 -12.31 -7.22
C LEU A 298 -16.14 -12.08 -7.60
N ASP A 299 -15.66 -12.74 -8.67
CA ASP A 299 -14.29 -12.59 -9.14
C ASP A 299 -13.98 -11.17 -9.63
N LYS A 300 -14.88 -10.60 -10.40
CA LYS A 300 -14.73 -9.22 -10.90
C LYS A 300 -14.67 -8.22 -9.77
N GLU A 301 -15.51 -8.39 -8.75
CA GLU A 301 -15.52 -7.51 -7.59
C GLU A 301 -14.30 -7.74 -6.68
N ALA A 302 -13.86 -8.99 -6.48
CA ALA A 302 -12.63 -9.30 -5.76
C ALA A 302 -11.40 -8.68 -6.44
N LEU A 303 -11.33 -8.74 -7.78
CA LEU A 303 -10.27 -8.07 -8.55
C LEU A 303 -10.37 -6.54 -8.40
N ASN A 304 -11.57 -5.96 -8.54
CA ASN A 304 -11.79 -4.53 -8.38
C ASN A 304 -11.29 -4.01 -7.02
N ARG A 305 -11.57 -4.73 -5.94
CA ARG A 305 -11.08 -4.43 -4.59
C ARG A 305 -9.58 -4.70 -4.44
N GLY A 306 -9.10 -5.79 -5.00
CA GLY A 306 -7.71 -6.25 -5.01
C GLY A 306 -7.19 -6.74 -3.67
N THR A 307 -7.63 -6.12 -2.58
CA THR A 307 -7.27 -6.49 -1.19
C THR A 307 -8.36 -6.06 -0.21
N SER A 308 -8.42 -6.69 0.97
CA SER A 308 -9.16 -6.17 2.11
C SER A 308 -8.43 -4.95 2.70
N VAL A 309 -9.18 -4.03 3.33
CA VAL A 309 -8.65 -2.82 3.97
C VAL A 309 -8.98 -2.85 5.45
N TYR A 310 -7.95 -2.72 6.30
CA TYR A 310 -8.07 -2.85 7.76
C TYR A 310 -7.99 -1.49 8.42
N LEU A 311 -9.15 -0.87 8.67
CA LEU A 311 -9.25 0.42 9.33
C LEU A 311 -9.41 0.24 10.85
N VAL A 312 -9.17 1.30 11.59
CA VAL A 312 -9.17 1.28 13.06
C VAL A 312 -10.50 0.79 13.66
N ASP A 313 -11.64 1.08 13.01
CA ASP A 313 -12.99 0.77 13.50
C ASP A 313 -13.68 -0.38 12.74
N ARG A 314 -13.18 -0.73 11.53
CA ARG A 314 -13.82 -1.70 10.64
C ARG A 314 -12.84 -2.31 9.65
N VAL A 315 -13.22 -3.47 9.13
CA VAL A 315 -12.60 -4.08 7.96
C VAL A 315 -13.51 -3.90 6.76
N ILE A 316 -12.96 -3.45 5.63
CA ILE A 316 -13.64 -3.48 4.34
C ILE A 316 -13.11 -4.70 3.60
N PRO A 317 -13.84 -5.82 3.59
CA PRO A 317 -13.31 -7.08 3.10
C PRO A 317 -13.31 -7.15 1.57
N MET A 318 -12.33 -7.87 1.00
CA MET A 318 -12.27 -8.17 -0.43
C MET A 318 -13.47 -9.04 -0.86
N LEU A 319 -13.87 -9.97 -0.03
CA LEU A 319 -14.99 -10.90 -0.27
C LEU A 319 -16.11 -10.69 0.73
N PRO A 320 -17.38 -10.88 0.35
CA PRO A 320 -18.51 -10.81 1.28
C PRO A 320 -18.37 -11.73 2.49
N HIS A 321 -18.90 -11.30 3.64
CA HIS A 321 -18.74 -12.01 4.92
C HIS A 321 -19.21 -13.47 4.92
N LYS A 322 -20.20 -13.83 4.08
CA LYS A 322 -20.63 -15.23 3.91
C LYS A 322 -19.47 -16.12 3.42
N LEU A 323 -18.57 -15.57 2.61
CA LEU A 323 -17.35 -16.25 2.21
C LEU A 323 -16.23 -16.04 3.23
N SER A 324 -15.84 -14.78 3.50
CA SER A 324 -14.65 -14.47 4.28
C SER A 324 -14.70 -14.96 5.71
N ASN A 325 -15.88 -14.93 6.36
CA ASN A 325 -16.04 -15.36 7.75
C ASN A 325 -16.80 -16.71 7.86
N GLY A 326 -17.40 -17.18 6.75
CA GLY A 326 -18.23 -18.37 6.67
C GLY A 326 -17.53 -19.56 6.04
N ILE A 327 -17.95 -19.92 4.81
CA ILE A 327 -17.55 -21.20 4.16
C ILE A 327 -16.05 -21.26 3.85
N CYS A 328 -15.38 -20.14 3.57
CA CYS A 328 -13.94 -20.11 3.31
C CYS A 328 -13.13 -20.10 4.61
N SER A 329 -13.62 -19.46 5.67
CA SER A 329 -12.87 -19.37 6.94
C SER A 329 -12.66 -20.73 7.56
N LEU A 330 -11.42 -21.03 7.96
CA LEU A 330 -11.01 -22.31 8.56
C LEU A 330 -11.44 -22.38 10.04
N ASN A 331 -12.77 -22.34 10.25
CA ASN A 331 -13.37 -22.34 11.57
C ASN A 331 -13.21 -23.69 12.29
N GLN A 332 -13.05 -23.63 13.61
CA GLN A 332 -12.89 -24.81 14.46
C GLN A 332 -14.09 -25.76 14.38
N GLY A 333 -13.80 -27.08 14.30
CA GLY A 333 -14.78 -28.15 14.45
C GLY A 333 -15.68 -28.38 13.23
N VAL A 334 -15.35 -27.77 12.10
CA VAL A 334 -16.12 -27.93 10.84
C VAL A 334 -15.19 -28.30 9.69
N ASP A 335 -15.67 -29.15 8.80
CA ASP A 335 -14.91 -29.53 7.61
C ASP A 335 -14.81 -28.34 6.66
N ARG A 336 -13.60 -28.08 6.15
CA ARG A 336 -13.30 -27.00 5.20
C ARG A 336 -12.43 -27.48 4.07
N PHE A 337 -12.69 -26.99 2.87
CA PHE A 337 -11.79 -27.18 1.75
C PHE A 337 -10.56 -26.27 1.89
N ALA A 338 -9.41 -26.85 1.67
CA ALA A 338 -8.15 -26.15 1.71
C ALA A 338 -7.27 -26.51 0.50
N LEU A 339 -6.32 -25.63 0.20
CA LEU A 339 -5.16 -25.92 -0.62
C LEU A 339 -3.98 -26.06 0.33
N SER A 340 -3.45 -27.28 0.44
CA SER A 340 -2.44 -27.61 1.43
C SER A 340 -1.06 -27.73 0.81
N CYS A 341 -0.07 -27.13 1.47
CA CYS A 341 1.35 -27.31 1.20
C CYS A 341 1.95 -28.12 2.35
N MET A 342 2.17 -29.42 2.12
CA MET A 342 2.86 -30.30 3.06
C MET A 342 4.35 -30.25 2.77
N MET A 343 5.17 -30.05 3.78
CA MET A 343 6.63 -29.91 3.64
C MET A 343 7.35 -30.82 4.62
N ASP A 344 8.29 -31.61 4.12
CA ASP A 344 9.22 -32.39 4.91
C ASP A 344 10.51 -31.59 5.11
N ILE A 345 10.83 -31.27 6.35
CA ILE A 345 11.91 -30.36 6.70
C ILE A 345 12.92 -31.08 7.61
N ASP A 346 14.19 -31.04 7.23
CA ASP A 346 15.25 -31.61 8.05
C ASP A 346 15.66 -30.73 9.24
N SER A 347 16.53 -31.25 10.09
CA SER A 347 17.03 -30.54 11.29
C SER A 347 17.83 -29.25 10.98
N THR A 348 18.20 -29.01 9.72
CA THR A 348 18.88 -27.78 9.27
C THR A 348 17.89 -26.74 8.72
N GLY A 349 16.60 -27.09 8.66
CA GLY A 349 15.56 -26.25 8.07
C GLY A 349 15.51 -26.34 6.53
N LYS A 350 16.17 -27.36 5.93
CA LYS A 350 16.05 -27.59 4.49
C LYS A 350 14.79 -28.38 4.20
N ILE A 351 13.96 -27.89 3.30
CA ILE A 351 12.82 -28.61 2.74
C ILE A 351 13.39 -29.68 1.82
N ILE A 352 13.16 -30.94 2.16
CA ILE A 352 13.69 -32.12 1.45
C ILE A 352 12.65 -32.70 0.49
N ASP A 353 11.37 -32.56 0.80
CA ASP A 353 10.24 -32.93 -0.04
C ASP A 353 9.05 -32.03 0.24
N HIS A 354 8.14 -31.88 -0.72
CA HIS A 354 6.89 -31.18 -0.53
C HIS A 354 5.78 -31.71 -1.44
N LYS A 355 4.55 -31.48 -1.02
CA LYS A 355 3.36 -31.84 -1.80
C LYS A 355 2.30 -30.74 -1.68
N ILE A 356 1.90 -30.19 -2.81
CA ILE A 356 0.77 -29.27 -2.90
C ILE A 356 -0.46 -30.06 -3.36
N SER A 357 -1.58 -29.93 -2.67
CA SER A 357 -2.81 -30.68 -2.98
C SER A 357 -4.07 -29.97 -2.53
N GLU A 358 -5.14 -30.16 -3.30
CA GLU A 358 -6.49 -29.85 -2.82
C GLU A 358 -6.83 -30.83 -1.70
N SER A 359 -7.33 -30.31 -0.59
CA SER A 359 -7.56 -31.11 0.61
C SER A 359 -8.88 -30.77 1.31
N VAL A 360 -9.25 -31.60 2.25
CA VAL A 360 -10.25 -31.33 3.27
C VAL A 360 -9.59 -31.44 4.62
N ILE A 361 -9.83 -30.46 5.48
CA ILE A 361 -9.31 -30.38 6.85
C ILE A 361 -10.44 -30.15 7.84
N ASN A 362 -10.19 -30.47 9.11
CA ASN A 362 -11.03 -30.06 10.24
C ASN A 362 -10.12 -29.48 11.31
N VAL A 363 -10.34 -28.20 11.68
CA VAL A 363 -9.51 -27.52 12.67
C VAL A 363 -9.93 -27.95 14.07
N ASP A 364 -9.03 -28.58 14.81
CA ASP A 364 -9.28 -29.07 16.17
C ASP A 364 -9.44 -27.90 17.16
N ARG A 365 -8.60 -26.85 17.01
CA ARG A 365 -8.63 -25.72 17.92
C ARG A 365 -8.27 -24.40 17.25
N ARG A 366 -9.10 -23.40 17.51
CA ARG A 366 -8.76 -22.02 17.22
C ARG A 366 -7.98 -21.46 18.40
N MET A 367 -6.78 -20.96 18.15
CA MET A 367 -5.90 -20.32 19.13
C MET A 367 -5.77 -18.82 18.85
N SER A 368 -5.42 -18.06 19.88
CA SER A 368 -5.02 -16.66 19.69
C SER A 368 -3.51 -16.49 19.91
N TYR A 369 -2.93 -15.45 19.29
CA TYR A 369 -1.53 -15.07 19.54
C TYR A 369 -1.25 -14.88 21.02
N THR A 370 -2.20 -14.32 21.75
CA THR A 370 -2.11 -14.12 23.21
C THR A 370 -2.06 -15.43 23.98
N SER A 371 -2.93 -16.39 23.63
CA SER A 371 -2.96 -17.69 24.30
C SER A 371 -1.68 -18.50 24.08
N VAL A 372 -1.16 -18.50 22.84
CA VAL A 372 0.09 -19.20 22.51
C VAL A 372 1.29 -18.51 23.16
N LYS A 373 1.34 -17.17 23.24
CA LYS A 373 2.35 -16.43 24.00
C LYS A 373 2.33 -16.82 25.49
N LYS A 374 1.16 -16.87 26.11
CA LYS A 374 1.01 -17.31 27.51
C LYS A 374 1.57 -18.70 27.75
N ILE A 375 1.37 -19.63 26.81
CA ILE A 375 1.88 -21.00 26.91
C ILE A 375 3.40 -21.04 26.75
N LEU A 376 3.94 -20.45 25.69
CA LEU A 376 5.35 -20.60 25.29
C LEU A 376 6.29 -19.64 26.05
N THR A 377 5.85 -18.40 26.30
CA THR A 377 6.70 -17.35 26.84
C THR A 377 6.43 -17.11 28.33
N ASP A 378 5.16 -16.90 28.67
CA ASP A 378 4.77 -16.51 30.02
C ASP A 378 4.66 -17.73 30.98
N ASN A 379 4.63 -18.96 30.44
CA ASN A 379 4.46 -20.22 31.19
C ASN A 379 3.24 -20.21 32.12
N ASP A 380 2.13 -19.63 31.65
CA ASP A 380 0.89 -19.54 32.39
C ASP A 380 0.25 -20.90 32.60
N ILE A 381 0.20 -21.35 33.88
CA ILE A 381 -0.21 -22.70 34.25
C ILE A 381 -1.67 -22.96 33.87
N ASP A 382 -2.53 -21.99 34.02
CA ASP A 382 -3.97 -22.17 33.77
C ASP A 382 -4.20 -22.35 32.25
N THR A 383 -3.56 -21.51 31.42
CA THR A 383 -3.61 -21.62 29.97
C THR A 383 -2.96 -22.93 29.48
N ILE A 384 -1.83 -23.34 30.07
CA ILE A 384 -1.17 -24.63 29.76
C ILE A 384 -2.10 -25.80 30.06
N ASN A 385 -2.80 -25.80 31.19
CA ASN A 385 -3.75 -26.85 31.57
C ASN A 385 -4.97 -26.90 30.64
N GLU A 386 -5.48 -25.72 30.22
CA GLU A 386 -6.60 -25.63 29.28
C GLU A 386 -6.26 -26.25 27.92
N TYR A 387 -5.04 -26.00 27.42
CA TYR A 387 -4.59 -26.45 26.10
C TYR A 387 -3.54 -27.57 26.12
N LYS A 388 -3.52 -28.38 27.19
CA LYS A 388 -2.50 -29.39 27.47
C LYS A 388 -2.20 -30.32 26.29
N ASP A 389 -3.24 -30.68 25.49
CA ASP A 389 -3.12 -31.63 24.37
C ASP A 389 -2.41 -31.01 23.14
N PHE A 390 -2.32 -29.68 23.09
CA PHE A 390 -1.66 -28.93 22.04
C PHE A 390 -0.28 -28.36 22.43
N VAL A 391 0.05 -28.34 23.72
CA VAL A 391 1.33 -27.83 24.21
C VAL A 391 2.55 -28.50 23.55
N PRO A 392 2.58 -29.84 23.35
CA PRO A 392 3.70 -30.48 22.64
C PRO A 392 3.87 -29.93 21.22
N MET A 393 2.77 -29.71 20.51
CA MET A 393 2.78 -29.14 19.16
C MET A 393 3.30 -27.70 19.15
N PHE A 394 2.89 -26.86 20.08
CA PHE A 394 3.40 -25.48 20.16
C PHE A 394 4.91 -25.42 20.41
N LYS A 395 5.45 -26.30 21.29
CA LYS A 395 6.89 -26.38 21.52
C LYS A 395 7.64 -26.83 20.26
N LEU A 396 7.07 -27.78 19.51
CA LEU A 396 7.63 -28.22 18.25
C LEU A 396 7.57 -27.13 17.18
N MET A 397 6.49 -26.34 17.15
CA MET A 397 6.37 -25.15 16.26
C MET A 397 7.43 -24.11 16.56
N GLU A 398 7.67 -23.82 17.83
CA GLU A 398 8.71 -22.88 18.26
C GLU A 398 10.09 -23.36 17.84
N GLU A 399 10.40 -24.66 18.07
CA GLU A 399 11.66 -25.28 17.67
C GLU A 399 11.90 -25.13 16.16
N LEU A 400 10.91 -25.51 15.33
CA LEU A 400 11.01 -25.42 13.88
C LEU A 400 11.11 -23.98 13.38
N ALA A 401 10.32 -23.07 13.95
CA ALA A 401 10.37 -21.65 13.57
C ALA A 401 11.75 -21.03 13.83
N ILE A 402 12.39 -21.37 14.96
CA ILE A 402 13.76 -20.92 15.25
C ILE A 402 14.75 -21.43 14.19
N ILE A 403 14.63 -22.70 13.78
CA ILE A 403 15.47 -23.29 12.75
C ILE A 403 15.30 -22.59 11.40
N LEU A 404 14.04 -22.38 10.97
CA LEU A 404 13.71 -21.70 9.71
C LEU A 404 14.21 -20.25 9.72
N ARG A 405 13.99 -19.52 10.82
CA ARG A 405 14.46 -18.13 10.99
C ARG A 405 15.96 -18.03 10.93
N LYS A 406 16.67 -18.92 11.62
CA LYS A 406 18.14 -18.99 11.60
C LYS A 406 18.67 -19.21 10.18
N LYS A 407 18.06 -20.15 9.44
CA LYS A 407 18.41 -20.39 8.02
C LYS A 407 18.19 -19.14 7.16
N ARG A 408 17.06 -18.44 7.33
CA ARG A 408 16.74 -17.21 6.60
C ARG A 408 17.73 -16.09 6.95
N GLN A 409 18.08 -15.92 8.23
CA GLN A 409 19.10 -14.98 8.67
C GLN A 409 20.48 -15.30 8.08
N GLN A 410 20.89 -16.57 8.04
CA GLN A 410 22.17 -16.97 7.40
C GLN A 410 22.22 -16.61 5.92
N ARG A 411 21.08 -16.63 5.23
CA ARG A 411 20.92 -16.21 3.83
C ARG A 411 21.05 -14.70 3.65
N GLY A 412 20.75 -13.91 4.68
CA GLY A 412 20.84 -12.45 4.68
C GLY A 412 19.49 -11.74 4.72
N SER A 413 18.43 -12.42 5.16
CA SER A 413 17.14 -11.77 5.40
C SER A 413 17.27 -10.64 6.41
N ILE A 414 16.69 -9.49 6.08
CA ILE A 414 16.69 -8.29 6.92
C ILE A 414 15.37 -8.30 7.70
N ASP A 415 15.46 -8.32 9.03
CA ASP A 415 14.28 -8.20 9.90
C ASP A 415 14.20 -6.76 10.43
N PHE A 416 13.16 -6.04 10.02
CA PHE A 416 12.86 -4.70 10.53
C PHE A 416 11.76 -4.84 11.58
N ASP A 417 12.10 -4.62 12.84
CA ASP A 417 11.15 -4.65 13.95
C ASP A 417 10.76 -3.21 14.34
N PHE A 418 9.84 -2.61 13.57
CA PHE A 418 9.30 -1.31 13.92
C PHE A 418 8.10 -1.45 14.84
N PRO A 419 7.97 -0.58 15.86
CA PRO A 419 6.83 -0.60 16.74
C PRO A 419 5.55 -0.22 15.95
N GLU A 420 4.61 -1.14 15.92
CA GLU A 420 3.25 -0.88 15.47
C GLU A 420 2.37 -0.47 16.67
N CYS A 421 1.23 0.15 16.39
CA CYS A 421 0.29 0.50 17.46
C CYS A 421 -1.13 0.03 17.15
N LYS A 422 -1.87 -0.30 18.20
CA LYS A 422 -3.31 -0.53 18.16
C LYS A 422 -4.03 0.66 18.81
N ILE A 423 -4.86 1.35 18.04
CA ILE A 423 -5.69 2.44 18.53
C ILE A 423 -6.98 1.84 19.11
N VAL A 424 -7.25 2.09 20.40
CA VAL A 424 -8.45 1.62 21.08
C VAL A 424 -9.50 2.72 21.02
N LEU A 425 -10.69 2.40 20.47
CA LEU A 425 -11.80 3.33 20.32
C LEU A 425 -12.88 3.10 21.40
N ASP A 426 -13.60 4.16 21.73
CA ASP A 426 -14.86 4.05 22.47
C ASP A 426 -16.03 3.69 21.54
N LYS A 427 -17.24 3.49 22.10
CA LYS A 427 -18.45 3.19 21.34
C LYS A 427 -18.88 4.31 20.38
N ALA A 428 -18.36 5.51 20.55
CA ALA A 428 -18.59 6.66 19.68
C ALA A 428 -17.49 6.83 18.63
N GLY A 429 -16.54 5.88 18.53
CA GLY A 429 -15.43 5.91 17.55
C GLY A 429 -14.32 6.90 17.93
N ARG A 430 -14.25 7.37 19.18
CA ARG A 430 -13.20 8.29 19.64
C ARG A 430 -12.03 7.50 20.21
N PRO A 431 -10.79 7.92 19.98
CA PRO A 431 -9.62 7.22 20.51
C PRO A 431 -9.49 7.40 22.02
N LEU A 432 -9.55 6.29 22.75
CA LEU A 432 -9.34 6.23 24.19
C LEU A 432 -7.87 6.08 24.54
N ASP A 433 -7.19 5.17 23.86
CA ASP A 433 -5.81 4.82 24.11
C ASP A 433 -5.10 4.38 22.83
N ILE A 434 -3.77 4.49 22.83
CA ILE A 434 -2.90 4.02 21.75
C ILE A 434 -1.84 3.13 22.38
N LYS A 435 -1.93 1.83 22.16
CA LYS A 435 -1.06 0.81 22.75
C LYS A 435 -0.07 0.29 21.72
N PRO A 436 1.19 0.11 22.09
CA PRO A 436 2.13 -0.59 21.22
C PRO A 436 1.61 -2.01 20.92
N TYR A 437 1.71 -2.45 19.68
CA TYR A 437 1.48 -3.83 19.28
C TYR A 437 2.80 -4.57 19.37
N GLU A 438 2.88 -5.56 20.28
CA GLU A 438 4.07 -6.36 20.46
C GLU A 438 4.06 -7.58 19.53
N ARG A 439 5.02 -7.68 18.62
CA ARG A 439 5.32 -8.93 17.93
C ARG A 439 5.82 -9.95 18.96
N ASN A 440 5.07 -11.03 19.13
CA ASN A 440 5.39 -12.07 20.10
C ASN A 440 5.87 -13.37 19.42
N THR A 441 6.25 -14.37 20.23
CA THR A 441 6.71 -15.68 19.75
C THR A 441 5.69 -16.33 18.82
N ALA A 442 4.40 -16.23 19.12
CA ALA A 442 3.35 -16.85 18.29
C ALA A 442 3.21 -16.22 16.92
N THR A 443 3.26 -14.87 16.84
CA THR A 443 3.23 -14.18 15.54
C THR A 443 4.43 -14.53 14.68
N LYS A 444 5.62 -14.64 15.30
CA LYS A 444 6.86 -15.03 14.61
C LYS A 444 6.84 -16.47 14.10
N ILE A 445 6.20 -17.41 14.82
CA ILE A 445 6.03 -18.80 14.39
C ILE A 445 5.18 -18.86 13.11
N ILE A 446 4.01 -18.23 13.11
CA ILE A 446 3.12 -18.24 11.95
C ILE A 446 3.78 -17.56 10.74
N GLU A 447 4.44 -16.42 10.96
CA GLU A 447 5.20 -15.74 9.90
C GLU A 447 6.25 -16.67 9.27
N ASP A 448 7.07 -17.38 10.06
CA ASP A 448 8.10 -18.28 9.55
C ASP A 448 7.51 -19.44 8.71
N PHE A 449 6.35 -19.97 9.11
CA PHE A 449 5.68 -21.05 8.37
C PHE A 449 5.03 -20.53 7.08
N MET A 450 4.41 -19.35 7.13
CA MET A 450 3.86 -18.73 5.92
C MET A 450 4.97 -18.38 4.91
N LEU A 451 6.11 -17.88 5.37
CA LEU A 451 7.26 -17.63 4.52
C LEU A 451 7.78 -18.92 3.87
N ALA A 452 7.88 -20.02 4.64
CA ALA A 452 8.31 -21.31 4.11
C ALA A 452 7.36 -21.83 3.01
N ALA A 453 6.05 -21.76 3.24
CA ALA A 453 5.05 -22.16 2.24
C ALA A 453 5.08 -21.27 1.00
N ASN A 454 5.16 -19.93 1.17
CA ASN A 454 5.24 -18.98 0.06
C ASN A 454 6.49 -19.21 -0.81
N GLU A 455 7.65 -19.46 -0.20
CA GLU A 455 8.90 -19.75 -0.92
C GLU A 455 8.79 -21.09 -1.66
N THR A 456 8.25 -22.14 -1.02
CA THR A 456 8.09 -23.49 -1.60
C THR A 456 7.19 -23.45 -2.84
N VAL A 457 6.03 -22.83 -2.71
CA VAL A 457 5.08 -22.68 -3.84
C VAL A 457 5.69 -21.87 -4.97
N ALA A 458 6.39 -20.76 -4.66
CA ALA A 458 7.02 -19.94 -5.67
C ALA A 458 8.12 -20.68 -6.44
N GLU A 459 8.95 -21.46 -5.74
CA GLU A 459 10.03 -22.25 -6.34
C GLU A 459 9.46 -23.37 -7.23
N ASP A 460 8.45 -24.08 -6.77
CA ASP A 460 7.82 -25.18 -7.52
C ASP A 460 7.25 -24.70 -8.85
N TYR A 461 6.44 -23.64 -8.84
CA TYR A 461 5.83 -23.09 -10.06
C TYR A 461 6.82 -22.34 -10.97
N PHE A 462 7.90 -21.82 -10.44
CA PHE A 462 9.00 -21.30 -11.26
C PHE A 462 9.66 -22.40 -12.12
N TRP A 463 9.96 -23.54 -11.52
CA TRP A 463 10.59 -24.65 -12.25
C TRP A 463 9.64 -25.37 -13.21
N GLN A 464 8.34 -25.33 -12.95
CA GLN A 464 7.33 -25.81 -13.90
C GLN A 464 7.17 -24.88 -15.12
N GLN A 465 7.73 -23.67 -15.11
CA GLN A 465 7.64 -22.68 -16.18
C GLN A 465 6.20 -22.29 -16.55
N ILE A 466 5.33 -22.28 -15.56
CA ILE A 466 3.93 -21.85 -15.68
C ILE A 466 3.84 -20.35 -15.42
N PRO A 467 3.05 -19.57 -16.21
CA PRO A 467 2.78 -18.16 -15.89
C PRO A 467 2.23 -18.02 -14.48
N PHE A 468 2.87 -17.21 -13.66
CA PHE A 468 2.58 -17.12 -12.23
C PHE A 468 2.65 -15.68 -11.73
N VAL A 469 2.17 -15.42 -10.52
CA VAL A 469 2.31 -14.13 -9.85
C VAL A 469 3.36 -14.25 -8.75
N TYR A 470 4.36 -13.36 -8.81
CA TYR A 470 5.42 -13.30 -7.80
C TYR A 470 5.31 -12.03 -6.97
N ARG A 471 5.73 -12.11 -5.72
CA ARG A 471 5.95 -10.96 -4.85
C ARG A 471 7.42 -10.60 -4.92
N THR A 472 7.72 -9.47 -5.54
CA THR A 472 9.10 -9.06 -5.81
C THR A 472 9.48 -7.83 -4.99
N HIS A 473 10.74 -7.79 -4.60
CA HIS A 473 11.35 -6.64 -3.95
C HIS A 473 12.70 -6.42 -4.59
N ASP A 474 12.76 -5.40 -5.45
CA ASP A 474 13.99 -5.08 -6.19
C ASP A 474 15.13 -4.62 -5.27
N THR A 475 16.36 -4.72 -5.77
CA THR A 475 17.53 -4.14 -5.12
C THR A 475 17.35 -2.63 -4.93
N PRO A 476 17.85 -2.08 -3.81
CA PRO A 476 17.81 -0.65 -3.55
C PRO A 476 18.48 0.17 -4.66
N ASP A 477 18.08 1.44 -4.75
CA ASP A 477 18.68 2.39 -5.67
C ASP A 477 20.13 2.71 -5.24
N LYS A 478 21.05 2.73 -6.22
CA LYS A 478 22.47 2.96 -5.97
C LYS A 478 22.74 4.28 -5.25
N ASP A 479 22.11 5.36 -5.70
CA ASP A 479 22.37 6.69 -5.14
C ASP A 479 21.91 6.76 -3.70
N LYS A 480 20.74 6.19 -3.38
CA LYS A 480 20.23 6.11 -2.00
C LYS A 480 21.09 5.26 -1.09
N ILE A 481 21.65 4.15 -1.61
CA ILE A 481 22.60 3.32 -0.83
C ILE A 481 23.91 4.05 -0.59
N ASN A 482 24.40 4.80 -1.56
CA ASN A 482 25.61 5.62 -1.37
C ASN A 482 25.37 6.76 -0.37
N GLU A 483 24.20 7.41 -0.40
CA GLU A 483 23.78 8.39 0.61
C GLU A 483 23.74 7.76 2.01
N LEU A 484 23.12 6.58 2.13
CA LEU A 484 23.09 5.82 3.38
C LEU A 484 24.50 5.47 3.86
N ALA A 485 25.36 4.96 2.98
CA ALA A 485 26.73 4.60 3.32
C ALA A 485 27.55 5.80 3.82
N ALA A 486 27.44 6.95 3.14
CA ALA A 486 28.07 8.18 3.58
C ALA A 486 27.57 8.64 4.96
N PHE A 487 26.26 8.54 5.19
CA PHE A 487 25.64 8.92 6.45
C PHE A 487 26.10 8.04 7.62
N ILE A 488 26.01 6.70 7.48
CA ILE A 488 26.38 5.78 8.59
C ILE A 488 27.86 5.80 8.95
N ASN A 489 28.73 6.23 8.01
CA ASN A 489 30.15 6.42 8.29
C ASN A 489 30.38 7.47 9.39
N ASN A 490 29.51 8.46 9.56
CA ASN A 490 29.59 9.45 10.64
C ASN A 490 29.45 8.82 12.03
N PHE A 491 28.82 7.64 12.11
CA PHE A 491 28.61 6.86 13.33
C PHE A 491 29.61 5.70 13.46
N GLY A 492 30.60 5.59 12.55
CA GLY A 492 31.59 4.53 12.55
C GLY A 492 31.12 3.20 11.95
N TYR A 493 29.92 3.19 11.31
CA TYR A 493 29.40 2.01 10.61
C TYR A 493 29.76 2.06 9.13
N SER A 494 29.90 0.89 8.51
CA SER A 494 30.18 0.78 7.07
C SER A 494 29.44 -0.39 6.45
N ILE A 495 29.03 -0.22 5.20
CA ILE A 495 28.46 -1.27 4.34
C ILE A 495 29.31 -1.42 3.09
N LYS A 496 29.41 -2.66 2.57
CA LYS A 496 30.16 -2.94 1.34
C LYS A 496 29.21 -2.91 0.15
N VAL A 497 29.48 -2.03 -0.79
CA VAL A 497 28.81 -1.96 -2.08
C VAL A 497 29.77 -2.50 -3.14
N SER A 498 29.37 -3.53 -3.88
CA SER A 498 30.20 -4.18 -4.90
C SER A 498 29.52 -4.07 -6.26
N ASN A 499 30.25 -3.61 -7.29
CA ASN A 499 29.71 -3.46 -8.66
C ASN A 499 28.38 -2.70 -8.74
N ASP A 500 28.25 -1.63 -7.93
CA ASP A 500 27.05 -0.79 -7.87
C ASP A 500 25.78 -1.47 -7.30
N GLU A 501 25.93 -2.67 -6.73
CA GLU A 501 24.85 -3.40 -6.06
C GLU A 501 25.24 -3.71 -4.61
N ILE A 502 24.25 -3.75 -3.74
CA ILE A 502 24.40 -4.17 -2.35
C ILE A 502 23.76 -5.54 -2.16
N HIS A 503 24.47 -6.43 -1.48
CA HIS A 503 23.90 -7.71 -1.09
C HIS A 503 23.05 -7.57 0.18
N PRO A 504 21.88 -8.20 0.31
CA PRO A 504 21.02 -8.09 1.50
C PRO A 504 21.75 -8.35 2.81
N LYS A 505 22.71 -9.28 2.81
CA LYS A 505 23.55 -9.63 3.97
C LYS A 505 24.36 -8.45 4.52
N GLU A 506 24.72 -7.47 3.71
CA GLU A 506 25.48 -6.29 4.19
C GLU A 506 24.56 -5.35 5.00
N LEU A 507 23.30 -5.19 4.59
CA LEU A 507 22.31 -4.46 5.38
C LEU A 507 21.90 -5.23 6.64
N GLN A 508 21.77 -6.56 6.55
CA GLN A 508 21.53 -7.39 7.73
C GLN A 508 22.63 -7.21 8.80
N LYS A 509 23.90 -7.31 8.40
CA LYS A 509 25.02 -7.07 9.31
C LYS A 509 25.03 -5.67 9.92
N LEU A 510 24.56 -4.68 9.16
CA LEU A 510 24.40 -3.33 9.68
C LEU A 510 23.33 -3.33 10.79
N MET A 511 22.16 -3.95 10.53
CA MET A 511 21.08 -4.04 11.53
C MET A 511 21.54 -4.76 12.81
N GLU A 512 22.26 -5.89 12.69
CA GLU A 512 22.82 -6.61 13.83
C GLU A 512 23.85 -5.78 14.64
N LYS A 513 24.61 -4.91 13.98
CA LYS A 513 25.60 -4.06 14.65
C LYS A 513 24.99 -2.88 15.41
N ILE A 514 23.85 -2.36 14.92
CA ILE A 514 23.20 -1.21 15.53
C ILE A 514 22.17 -1.62 16.60
N GLU A 515 21.84 -2.91 16.70
CA GLU A 515 20.89 -3.43 17.67
C GLU A 515 21.26 -3.00 19.10
N GLY A 516 20.32 -2.35 19.80
CA GLY A 516 20.52 -1.82 21.16
C GLY A 516 21.35 -0.53 21.24
N SER A 517 21.84 0.01 20.10
CA SER A 517 22.53 1.31 20.10
C SER A 517 21.55 2.49 20.10
N GLU A 518 22.03 3.68 20.44
CA GLU A 518 21.20 4.90 20.40
C GLU A 518 20.77 5.25 18.95
N GLU A 519 21.57 4.85 17.97
CA GLU A 519 21.37 5.10 16.55
C GLU A 519 20.48 4.06 15.85
N GLU A 520 20.09 2.98 16.52
CA GLU A 520 19.33 1.87 15.94
C GLU A 520 18.08 2.34 15.18
N ASN A 521 17.22 3.11 15.83
CA ASN A 521 15.98 3.60 15.21
C ASN A 521 16.24 4.49 14.00
N LEU A 522 17.28 5.32 14.07
CA LEU A 522 17.68 6.22 13.00
C LEU A 522 18.15 5.45 11.78
N ILE A 523 19.17 4.60 11.95
CA ILE A 523 19.81 3.88 10.85
C ILE A 523 18.84 2.89 10.23
N SER A 524 17.99 2.22 11.04
CA SER A 524 16.93 1.32 10.56
C SER A 524 15.93 2.05 9.65
N ARG A 525 15.46 3.25 10.04
CA ARG A 525 14.54 4.05 9.23
C ARG A 525 15.17 4.55 7.94
N LEU A 526 16.41 5.01 7.97
CA LEU A 526 17.14 5.45 6.77
C LEU A 526 17.40 4.28 5.82
N THR A 527 17.76 3.12 6.37
CA THR A 527 17.92 1.89 5.60
C THR A 527 16.62 1.51 4.90
N LEU A 528 15.47 1.53 5.62
CA LEU A 528 14.17 1.26 5.02
C LEU A 528 13.80 2.27 3.92
N ARG A 529 14.10 3.57 4.11
CA ARG A 529 13.87 4.62 3.09
C ARG A 529 14.74 4.45 1.84
N ALA A 530 15.94 3.87 1.99
CA ALA A 530 16.81 3.57 0.86
C ALA A 530 16.30 2.38 0.03
N MET A 531 15.50 1.49 0.62
CA MET A 531 14.93 0.33 -0.06
C MET A 531 13.76 0.73 -0.99
N LYS A 532 13.55 -0.07 -2.03
CA LYS A 532 12.36 0.04 -2.89
C LYS A 532 11.15 -0.57 -2.18
N ARG A 533 9.97 -0.30 -2.69
CA ARG A 533 8.75 -0.99 -2.23
C ARG A 533 8.61 -2.32 -2.95
N ALA A 534 8.15 -3.33 -2.23
CA ALA A 534 7.74 -4.59 -2.83
C ALA A 534 6.47 -4.42 -3.68
N GLY A 535 6.30 -5.27 -4.68
CA GLY A 535 5.14 -5.25 -5.57
C GLY A 535 4.85 -6.64 -6.15
N TYR A 536 3.78 -6.75 -6.91
CA TYR A 536 3.45 -7.98 -7.63
C TYR A 536 3.92 -7.87 -9.08
N THR A 537 4.52 -8.95 -9.60
CA THR A 537 5.02 -9.04 -10.97
C THR A 537 4.79 -10.43 -11.56
N VAL A 538 4.85 -10.54 -12.89
CA VAL A 538 4.84 -11.83 -13.58
C VAL A 538 6.25 -12.43 -13.71
N GLU A 539 7.29 -11.63 -13.50
CA GLU A 539 8.68 -12.06 -13.55
C GLU A 539 9.19 -12.35 -12.14
N CYS A 540 9.86 -13.49 -11.96
CA CYS A 540 10.49 -13.86 -10.71
C CYS A 540 11.83 -13.13 -10.55
N LYS A 541 11.81 -11.95 -9.90
CA LYS A 541 13.01 -11.15 -9.61
C LYS A 541 13.59 -11.40 -8.22
N GLY A 542 12.94 -12.25 -7.42
CA GLY A 542 13.28 -12.47 -6.04
C GLY A 542 12.78 -11.36 -5.09
N HIS A 543 13.09 -11.51 -3.82
CA HIS A 543 12.68 -10.56 -2.77
C HIS A 543 13.88 -10.13 -1.94
N PHE A 544 14.40 -8.93 -2.20
CA PHE A 544 15.63 -8.42 -1.58
C PHE A 544 15.59 -8.46 -0.06
N GLY A 545 14.57 -7.90 0.59
CA GLY A 545 14.47 -7.85 2.06
C GLY A 545 14.44 -9.22 2.73
N LEU A 546 13.83 -10.23 2.10
CA LEU A 546 13.80 -11.60 2.58
C LEU A 546 15.03 -12.41 2.13
N ALA A 547 15.88 -11.84 1.30
CA ALA A 547 16.95 -12.56 0.60
C ALA A 547 16.45 -13.84 -0.09
N ALA A 548 15.19 -13.84 -0.55
CA ALA A 548 14.54 -14.99 -1.18
C ALA A 548 14.70 -14.92 -2.70
N LYS A 549 15.13 -16.04 -3.30
CA LYS A 549 15.27 -16.16 -4.75
C LYS A 549 13.93 -16.30 -5.45
N TYR A 550 13.02 -17.04 -4.83
CA TYR A 550 11.66 -17.29 -5.29
C TYR A 550 10.72 -16.86 -4.17
N TYR A 551 9.73 -16.04 -4.48
CA TYR A 551 8.76 -15.62 -3.48
C TYR A 551 7.43 -15.24 -4.12
N THR A 552 6.35 -15.69 -3.52
CA THR A 552 4.98 -15.32 -3.86
C THR A 552 4.15 -15.12 -2.59
N HIS A 553 2.94 -14.63 -2.75
CA HIS A 553 1.92 -14.65 -1.71
C HIS A 553 0.88 -15.72 -2.04
N PHE A 554 0.87 -16.80 -1.24
CA PHE A 554 -0.02 -17.95 -1.39
C PHE A 554 -1.01 -18.07 -0.23
N THR A 555 -0.68 -17.50 0.92
CA THR A 555 -1.24 -17.87 2.22
C THR A 555 -2.47 -17.06 2.65
N SER A 556 -2.98 -16.12 1.85
CA SER A 556 -4.14 -15.29 2.26
C SER A 556 -5.11 -14.95 1.13
N PRO A 557 -5.78 -15.93 0.50
CA PRO A 557 -6.70 -15.72 -0.63
C PRO A 557 -8.04 -15.07 -0.23
N ILE A 558 -8.41 -15.08 1.05
CA ILE A 558 -9.64 -14.39 1.51
C ILE A 558 -9.47 -12.89 1.39
N ARG A 559 -8.26 -12.37 1.63
CA ARG A 559 -8.00 -10.95 1.72
C ARG A 559 -7.06 -10.38 0.66
N ARG A 560 -6.43 -11.21 -0.20
CA ARG A 560 -5.54 -10.76 -1.28
C ARG A 560 -5.89 -11.44 -2.60
N TYR A 561 -6.18 -10.66 -3.63
CA TYR A 561 -6.52 -11.20 -4.96
C TYR A 561 -5.36 -11.95 -5.64
N PRO A 562 -4.10 -11.54 -5.55
CA PRO A 562 -2.98 -12.32 -6.10
C PRO A 562 -2.94 -13.76 -5.58
N ASP A 563 -3.18 -13.98 -4.29
CA ASP A 563 -3.23 -15.31 -3.68
C ASP A 563 -4.39 -16.14 -4.28
N LEU A 564 -5.58 -15.56 -4.40
CA LEU A 564 -6.71 -16.20 -5.06
C LEU A 564 -6.39 -16.56 -6.52
N GLN A 565 -5.71 -15.69 -7.25
CA GLN A 565 -5.33 -15.92 -8.64
C GLN A 565 -4.34 -17.09 -8.77
N ILE A 566 -3.31 -17.16 -7.91
CA ILE A 566 -2.37 -18.30 -7.97
C ILE A 566 -3.01 -19.58 -7.51
N HIS A 567 -3.95 -19.58 -6.55
CA HIS A 567 -4.72 -20.76 -6.18
C HIS A 567 -5.45 -21.37 -7.38
N ARG A 568 -6.02 -20.57 -8.27
CA ARG A 568 -6.64 -21.03 -9.51
C ARG A 568 -5.64 -21.69 -10.44
N ILE A 569 -4.47 -21.08 -10.62
CA ILE A 569 -3.39 -21.61 -11.46
C ILE A 569 -2.92 -22.97 -10.88
N ILE A 570 -2.71 -23.04 -9.58
CA ILE A 570 -2.31 -24.25 -8.88
C ILE A 570 -3.35 -25.36 -9.07
N LYS A 571 -4.62 -25.10 -8.80
CA LYS A 571 -5.71 -26.09 -8.94
C LYS A 571 -5.81 -26.60 -10.38
N GLU A 572 -5.73 -25.74 -11.37
CA GLU A 572 -5.76 -26.11 -12.78
C GLU A 572 -4.56 -27.01 -13.14
N SER A 573 -3.38 -26.70 -12.63
CA SER A 573 -2.17 -27.52 -12.81
C SER A 573 -2.31 -28.90 -12.18
N LEU A 574 -2.94 -29.01 -11.01
CA LEU A 574 -3.12 -30.28 -10.30
C LEU A 574 -4.08 -31.24 -11.00
N HIS A 575 -5.09 -30.76 -11.73
CA HIS A 575 -6.11 -31.62 -12.32
C HIS A 575 -5.68 -32.28 -13.63
N ALA A 576 -5.16 -31.54 -14.59
CA ALA A 576 -4.85 -32.09 -15.90
C ALA A 576 -3.61 -31.46 -16.55
N GLY A 577 -2.90 -30.66 -15.81
CA GLY A 577 -1.89 -29.75 -16.36
C GLY A 577 -2.52 -28.57 -17.09
N ILE A 578 -1.75 -27.53 -17.29
CA ILE A 578 -2.21 -26.30 -17.92
C ILE A 578 -2.01 -26.41 -19.44
N THR A 579 -3.09 -26.26 -20.22
CA THR A 579 -3.03 -26.30 -21.67
C THR A 579 -2.39 -25.03 -22.26
N ASP A 580 -1.82 -25.11 -23.48
CA ASP A 580 -1.24 -23.94 -24.19
C ASP A 580 -2.23 -22.76 -24.28
N LYS A 581 -3.53 -23.06 -24.43
CA LYS A 581 -4.58 -22.04 -24.45
C LYS A 581 -4.67 -21.30 -23.12
N ARG A 582 -4.54 -22.02 -22.02
CA ARG A 582 -4.58 -21.42 -20.67
C ARG A 582 -3.29 -20.71 -20.34
N ILE A 583 -2.14 -21.20 -20.79
CA ILE A 583 -0.85 -20.50 -20.69
C ILE A 583 -0.97 -19.12 -21.33
N LYS A 584 -1.38 -19.06 -22.61
CA LYS A 584 -1.59 -17.78 -23.31
C LYS A 584 -2.62 -16.88 -22.63
N HIS A 585 -3.67 -17.46 -22.04
CA HIS A 585 -4.65 -16.69 -21.29
C HIS A 585 -4.01 -16.03 -20.08
N TYR A 586 -3.25 -16.76 -19.28
CA TYR A 586 -2.55 -16.23 -18.11
C TYR A 586 -1.47 -15.21 -18.47
N GLU A 587 -0.69 -15.46 -19.55
CA GLU A 587 0.27 -14.48 -20.05
C GLU A 587 -0.39 -13.13 -20.40
N ASN A 588 -1.62 -13.16 -20.91
CA ASN A 588 -2.35 -11.94 -21.24
C ASN A 588 -2.94 -11.20 -20.04
N ILE A 589 -3.48 -11.91 -19.04
CA ILE A 589 -4.21 -11.27 -17.93
C ILE A 589 -3.31 -10.91 -16.74
N LEU A 590 -2.27 -11.71 -16.46
CA LEU A 590 -1.46 -11.53 -15.23
C LEU A 590 -0.71 -10.20 -15.17
N PRO A 591 -0.20 -9.61 -16.27
CA PRO A 591 0.41 -8.28 -16.22
C PRO A 591 -0.54 -7.20 -15.67
N ASP A 592 -1.80 -7.21 -16.08
CA ASP A 592 -2.80 -6.25 -15.61
C ASP A 592 -3.21 -6.56 -14.15
N VAL A 593 -3.39 -7.84 -13.82
CA VAL A 593 -3.70 -8.29 -12.46
C VAL A 593 -2.63 -7.85 -11.48
N THR A 594 -1.35 -8.07 -11.78
CA THR A 594 -0.23 -7.72 -10.89
C THR A 594 -0.08 -6.22 -10.72
N LYS A 595 -0.26 -5.45 -11.78
CA LYS A 595 -0.24 -3.99 -11.76
C LYS A 595 -1.38 -3.45 -10.89
N HIS A 596 -2.60 -3.94 -11.12
CA HIS A 596 -3.79 -3.53 -10.38
C HIS A 596 -3.67 -3.89 -8.89
N ALA A 597 -3.26 -5.14 -8.58
CA ALA A 597 -3.07 -5.58 -7.19
C ALA A 597 -2.04 -4.71 -6.44
N SER A 598 -0.93 -4.34 -7.09
CA SER A 598 0.06 -3.44 -6.49
C SER A 598 -0.48 -2.01 -6.27
N GLN A 599 -1.42 -1.56 -7.11
CA GLN A 599 -2.06 -0.24 -6.95
C GLN A 599 -3.09 -0.26 -5.82
N THR A 600 -3.93 -1.30 -5.74
CA THR A 600 -4.95 -1.44 -4.70
C THR A 600 -4.33 -1.66 -3.33
N GLU A 601 -3.24 -2.43 -3.22
CA GLU A 601 -2.46 -2.58 -1.99
C GLU A 601 -1.95 -1.21 -1.49
N ARG A 602 -1.30 -0.43 -2.36
CA ARG A 602 -0.83 0.92 -2.00
C ARG A 602 -1.95 1.84 -1.56
N ARG A 603 -3.08 1.79 -2.25
CA ARG A 603 -4.27 2.55 -1.91
C ARG A 603 -4.81 2.20 -0.53
N ALA A 604 -4.84 0.90 -0.20
CA ALA A 604 -5.23 0.41 1.12
C ALA A 604 -4.26 0.91 2.21
N ASP A 605 -2.95 0.70 2.03
CA ASP A 605 -1.91 1.17 2.96
C ASP A 605 -1.97 2.68 3.20
N ASP A 606 -2.20 3.47 2.15
CA ASP A 606 -2.28 4.93 2.27
C ASP A 606 -3.53 5.35 3.03
N ALA A 607 -4.68 4.69 2.82
CA ALA A 607 -5.91 4.96 3.55
C ALA A 607 -5.81 4.56 5.03
N GLU A 608 -5.23 3.40 5.32
CA GLU A 608 -4.99 2.92 6.69
C GLU A 608 -4.10 3.91 7.46
N ARG A 609 -2.97 4.32 6.86
CA ARG A 609 -2.08 5.33 7.47
C ARG A 609 -2.75 6.68 7.67
N GLU A 610 -3.63 7.07 6.76
CA GLU A 610 -4.34 8.34 6.86
C GLU A 610 -5.36 8.31 8.02
N VAL A 611 -6.07 7.20 8.19
CA VAL A 611 -6.98 6.99 9.34
C VAL A 611 -6.20 6.95 10.64
N ASP A 612 -5.06 6.27 10.69
CA ASP A 612 -4.19 6.23 11.86
C ASP A 612 -3.73 7.62 12.27
N LYS A 613 -3.21 8.42 11.33
CA LYS A 613 -2.81 9.82 11.59
C LYS A 613 -3.96 10.66 12.10
N MET A 614 -5.14 10.51 11.50
CA MET A 614 -6.35 11.23 11.91
C MET A 614 -6.72 10.89 13.35
N LYS A 615 -6.74 9.61 13.72
CA LYS A 615 -7.09 9.16 15.08
C LYS A 615 -6.01 9.49 16.10
N LYS A 616 -4.74 9.44 15.74
CA LYS A 616 -3.63 9.91 16.57
C LYS A 616 -3.72 11.41 16.86
N ALA A 617 -4.04 12.23 15.85
CA ALA A 617 -4.27 13.66 16.04
C ALA A 617 -5.52 13.93 16.91
N GLU A 618 -6.61 13.18 16.73
CA GLU A 618 -7.81 13.26 17.59
C GLU A 618 -7.47 12.91 19.04
N TYR A 619 -6.68 11.85 19.29
CA TYR A 619 -6.20 11.46 20.59
C TYR A 619 -5.39 12.58 21.28
N MET A 620 -4.50 13.23 20.52
CA MET A 620 -3.67 14.32 21.03
C MET A 620 -4.44 15.62 21.23
N SER A 621 -5.53 15.87 20.51
CA SER A 621 -6.36 17.06 20.70
C SER A 621 -6.96 17.18 22.10
N LEU A 622 -7.18 16.02 22.76
CA LEU A 622 -7.64 15.93 24.15
C LEU A 622 -6.50 16.08 25.17
N ARG A 623 -5.27 16.25 24.71
CA ARG A 623 -4.05 16.27 25.53
C ARG A 623 -3.19 17.52 25.31
N ILE A 624 -3.75 18.53 24.70
CA ILE A 624 -3.10 19.84 24.52
C ILE A 624 -2.69 20.39 25.89
N GLY A 625 -1.46 20.88 25.98
CA GLY A 625 -0.86 21.39 27.23
C GLY A 625 -0.13 20.32 28.06
N LYS A 626 -0.29 19.02 27.78
CA LYS A 626 0.46 17.95 28.45
C LYS A 626 1.87 17.81 27.90
N THR A 627 2.78 17.37 28.77
CA THR A 627 4.19 17.11 28.43
C THR A 627 4.42 15.60 28.28
N PHE A 628 5.27 15.23 27.32
CA PHE A 628 5.60 13.86 26.97
C PHE A 628 7.10 13.72 26.77
N SER A 629 7.66 12.55 27.02
CA SER A 629 8.98 12.17 26.56
C SER A 629 8.87 11.55 25.16
N GLY A 630 9.76 11.92 24.26
CA GLY A 630 9.79 11.39 22.91
C GLY A 630 11.21 11.32 22.37
N VAL A 631 11.32 10.84 21.12
CA VAL A 631 12.58 10.71 20.39
C VAL A 631 12.45 11.48 19.08
N ILE A 632 13.46 12.22 18.69
CA ILE A 632 13.50 12.91 17.41
C ILE A 632 13.53 11.86 16.30
N SER A 633 12.42 11.75 15.53
CA SER A 633 12.21 10.79 14.44
C SER A 633 12.52 11.35 13.06
N GLY A 634 12.68 12.68 12.96
CA GLY A 634 13.00 13.36 11.72
C GLY A 634 13.56 14.76 11.97
N VAL A 635 14.54 15.16 11.16
CA VAL A 635 15.10 16.51 11.17
C VAL A 635 15.01 17.10 9.77
N THR A 636 14.46 18.30 9.66
CA THR A 636 14.24 19.00 8.40
C THR A 636 14.56 20.48 8.53
N ALA A 637 14.65 21.20 7.42
CA ALA A 637 14.86 22.64 7.44
C ALA A 637 13.72 23.44 8.10
N TRP A 638 12.52 22.86 8.23
CA TRP A 638 11.37 23.53 8.86
C TRP A 638 11.10 23.07 10.28
N GLY A 639 11.87 22.11 10.84
CA GLY A 639 11.75 21.68 12.21
C GLY A 639 12.06 20.22 12.47
N LEU A 640 11.70 19.76 13.66
CA LEU A 640 11.95 18.43 14.20
C LEU A 640 10.65 17.63 14.28
N TYR A 641 10.64 16.43 13.78
CA TYR A 641 9.59 15.46 14.08
C TYR A 641 9.97 14.70 15.33
N VAL A 642 9.06 14.60 16.27
CA VAL A 642 9.24 13.88 17.53
C VAL A 642 8.19 12.79 17.65
N GLU A 643 8.65 11.56 17.86
CA GLU A 643 7.79 10.40 18.06
C GLU A 643 7.74 10.05 19.56
N LEU A 644 6.52 9.86 20.05
CA LEU A 644 6.24 9.41 21.41
C LEU A 644 6.32 7.87 21.51
N PRO A 645 6.45 7.29 22.71
CA PRO A 645 6.47 5.83 22.90
C PRO A 645 5.24 5.09 22.34
N ASN A 646 4.11 5.77 22.23
CA ASN A 646 2.88 5.24 21.64
C ASN A 646 2.77 5.49 20.15
N THR A 647 3.91 5.75 19.47
CA THR A 647 4.01 5.98 18.00
C THR A 647 3.27 7.22 17.48
N VAL A 648 2.83 8.12 18.34
CA VAL A 648 2.33 9.44 17.90
C VAL A 648 3.51 10.29 17.49
N GLU A 649 3.48 10.81 16.28
CA GLU A 649 4.49 11.74 15.76
C GLU A 649 3.92 13.16 15.67
N GLY A 650 4.70 14.15 16.08
CA GLY A 650 4.34 15.56 15.98
C GLY A 650 5.52 16.43 15.56
N LEU A 651 5.22 17.63 15.07
CA LEU A 651 6.21 18.59 14.58
C LEU A 651 6.52 19.64 15.65
N VAL A 652 7.80 19.81 15.94
CA VAL A 652 8.34 21.03 16.55
C VAL A 652 8.82 21.93 15.42
N HIS A 653 8.07 22.99 15.10
CA HIS A 653 8.47 23.89 14.03
C HIS A 653 9.73 24.66 14.42
N VAL A 654 10.63 24.93 13.46
CA VAL A 654 11.91 25.63 13.74
C VAL A 654 11.68 26.99 14.40
N ASN A 655 10.58 27.68 14.11
CA ASN A 655 10.22 28.96 14.75
C ASN A 655 9.87 28.82 16.24
N GLU A 656 9.57 27.62 16.74
CA GLU A 656 9.34 27.34 18.17
C GLU A 656 10.65 27.15 18.95
N LEU A 657 11.77 27.00 18.24
CA LEU A 657 13.12 26.97 18.80
C LEU A 657 13.64 28.41 18.90
N THR A 658 13.20 29.11 19.96
CA THR A 658 13.41 30.57 20.09
C THR A 658 14.73 30.95 20.77
N ASP A 659 15.49 29.96 21.23
CA ASP A 659 16.75 30.12 21.94
C ASP A 659 17.94 30.43 21.02
N ASP A 660 17.83 30.13 19.70
CA ASP A 660 18.87 30.43 18.72
C ASP A 660 18.31 30.43 17.28
N TYR A 661 19.17 30.78 16.31
CA TYR A 661 18.91 30.56 14.88
C TYR A 661 19.46 29.21 14.46
N TYR A 662 18.57 28.30 14.03
CA TYR A 662 18.94 26.94 13.71
C TYR A 662 19.11 26.72 12.20
N ILE A 663 20.25 26.19 11.81
CA ILE A 663 20.62 25.85 10.44
C ILE A 663 20.52 24.34 10.26
N PHE A 664 19.85 23.92 9.19
CA PHE A 664 19.74 22.51 8.83
C PHE A 664 20.96 22.03 8.03
N ASP A 665 21.67 21.06 8.56
CA ASP A 665 22.70 20.31 7.82
C ASP A 665 22.10 19.02 7.23
N GLN A 666 22.03 18.98 5.89
CA GLN A 666 21.49 17.85 5.18
C GLN A 666 22.40 16.60 5.26
N ASN A 667 23.71 16.78 5.44
CA ASN A 667 24.67 15.66 5.46
C ASN A 667 24.64 14.89 6.78
N SER A 668 24.42 15.61 7.90
CA SER A 668 24.37 15.04 9.25
C SER A 668 22.94 14.82 9.74
N TYR A 669 21.91 15.32 9.02
CA TYR A 669 20.51 15.37 9.47
C TYR A 669 20.36 16.02 10.85
N GLU A 670 20.98 17.18 11.02
CA GLU A 670 21.00 17.93 12.27
C GLU A 670 20.46 19.35 12.09
N LEU A 671 19.82 19.88 13.13
CA LEU A 671 19.62 21.32 13.31
C LEU A 671 20.67 21.84 14.27
N TYR A 672 21.50 22.77 13.81
CA TYR A 672 22.59 23.35 14.56
C TYR A 672 22.32 24.84 14.85
N GLY A 673 22.41 25.21 16.14
CA GLY A 673 22.26 26.59 16.57
C GLY A 673 23.53 27.41 16.30
N GLU A 674 23.37 28.55 15.64
CA GLU A 674 24.49 29.37 15.15
C GLU A 674 25.33 29.97 16.29
N VAL A 675 24.70 30.35 17.38
CA VAL A 675 25.33 31.02 18.53
C VAL A 675 25.52 30.06 19.71
N SER A 676 24.49 29.33 20.06
CA SER A 676 24.47 28.39 21.21
C SER A 676 25.27 27.12 20.99
N HIS A 677 25.55 26.80 19.71
CA HIS A 677 26.11 25.51 19.28
C HIS A 677 25.30 24.29 19.73
N LYS A 678 24.07 24.51 20.18
CA LYS A 678 23.12 23.43 20.53
C LYS A 678 22.73 22.68 19.28
N THR A 679 22.72 21.36 19.34
CA THR A 679 22.44 20.54 18.18
C THR A 679 21.28 19.59 18.50
N TYR A 680 20.32 19.52 17.60
CA TYR A 680 19.26 18.52 17.63
C TYR A 680 19.50 17.49 16.53
N LYS A 681 19.61 16.23 16.94
CA LYS A 681 19.93 15.09 16.07
C LYS A 681 18.81 14.08 16.06
N LEU A 682 18.73 13.30 15.00
CA LEU A 682 17.90 12.12 14.95
C LEU A 682 18.27 11.15 16.08
N GLY A 683 17.27 10.49 16.68
CA GLY A 683 17.44 9.56 17.80
C GLY A 683 17.57 10.25 19.17
N MET A 684 17.75 11.56 19.24
CA MET A 684 17.88 12.29 20.51
C MET A 684 16.58 12.24 21.31
N LYS A 685 16.66 11.90 22.58
CA LYS A 685 15.54 11.95 23.53
C LYS A 685 15.26 13.39 23.91
N VAL A 686 13.99 13.79 23.83
CA VAL A 686 13.53 15.14 24.14
C VAL A 686 12.23 15.08 24.94
N ARG A 687 12.00 16.12 25.74
CA ARG A 687 10.69 16.36 26.36
C ARG A 687 9.94 17.40 25.54
N VAL A 688 8.70 17.10 25.20
CA VAL A 688 7.86 17.97 24.35
C VAL A 688 6.49 18.20 25.01
N LYS A 689 5.99 19.41 24.86
CA LYS A 689 4.63 19.80 25.24
C LYS A 689 3.77 19.83 23.98
N CYS A 690 2.59 19.20 24.02
CA CYS A 690 1.63 19.30 22.95
C CYS A 690 1.01 20.70 22.96
N THR A 691 1.27 21.49 21.92
CA THR A 691 0.76 22.86 21.75
C THR A 691 -0.47 22.91 20.87
N GLY A 692 -0.61 21.95 19.93
CA GLY A 692 -1.73 21.88 19.01
C GLY A 692 -1.93 20.46 18.50
N ALA A 693 -3.16 20.13 18.12
CA ALA A 693 -3.46 18.91 17.39
C ALA A 693 -4.76 19.13 16.59
N SER A 694 -4.74 18.72 15.34
CA SER A 694 -5.89 18.88 14.44
C SER A 694 -6.24 17.59 13.75
N LYS A 695 -7.40 17.03 14.10
CA LYS A 695 -7.98 15.86 13.41
C LYS A 695 -8.15 16.11 11.90
N VAL A 696 -8.58 17.32 11.54
CA VAL A 696 -8.84 17.68 10.12
C VAL A 696 -7.55 17.79 9.34
N LEU A 697 -6.50 18.36 9.96
CA LEU A 697 -5.18 18.50 9.36
C LEU A 697 -4.32 17.26 9.51
N ARG A 698 -4.72 16.37 10.43
CA ARG A 698 -3.95 15.17 10.78
C ARG A 698 -2.55 15.51 11.26
N THR A 699 -2.42 16.64 11.97
CA THR A 699 -1.17 17.16 12.50
C THR A 699 -1.21 17.22 14.01
N VAL A 700 -0.03 17.05 14.60
CA VAL A 700 0.23 17.29 16.03
C VAL A 700 1.41 18.25 16.10
N ASP A 701 1.27 19.31 16.87
CA ASP A 701 2.29 20.32 17.07
C ASP A 701 2.87 20.19 18.48
N PHE A 702 4.18 20.18 18.55
CA PHE A 702 4.95 20.09 19.79
C PHE A 702 5.84 21.31 19.97
N GLN A 703 6.20 21.56 21.22
CA GLN A 703 7.21 22.51 21.65
C GLN A 703 8.19 21.78 22.57
N ILE A 704 9.48 21.99 22.41
CA ILE A 704 10.49 21.43 23.31
C ILE A 704 10.35 22.11 24.68
N VAL A 705 10.42 21.28 25.73
CA VAL A 705 10.45 21.73 27.13
C VAL A 705 11.83 21.41 27.67
N GLU A 706 12.57 22.43 28.07
CA GLU A 706 13.81 22.25 28.81
C GLU A 706 13.47 21.84 30.23
N ASP A 707 14.24 20.89 30.78
CA ASP A 707 14.15 20.59 32.20
C ASP A 707 14.69 21.79 32.98
N ASP A 708 13.86 22.37 33.85
CA ASP A 708 14.38 23.31 34.83
C ASP A 708 15.44 22.56 35.66
N ILE A 709 16.72 22.95 35.46
CA ILE A 709 17.88 22.42 36.19
C ILE A 709 17.80 22.86 37.65
#